data_8a18f1b1f94d79d2362d519fe80ffc58
#
_entry.id   8a18f1b1f94d79d2362d519fe80ffc58
#
_cell.length_a   1.000
_cell.length_b   1.000
_cell.length_c   1.000
_cell.angle_alpha   90.00
_cell.angle_beta   90.00
_cell.angle_gamma   90.00
#
_symmetry.space_group_name_H-M   'P 1'
#
loop_
_entity.id
_entity.type
_entity.pdbx_description
1 polymer ?
#
loop_
_entity_poly.entity_id
_entity_poly.type
_entity_poly.pdbx_seq_one_letter_code
_entity_poly.pdbx_strand_id
1 'polypeptide(L)'
;MDAKSYNDGLTDLRQLRDEIRPLERQLKKLQTVREKKIAELGTYEKAKADRLATSAGLSVIDVVALAPHLGPQAPANDDLSTSETAPQAITEPVGTTPAPGTRLVSAETSDAEAQHERPMPTTATDAQVPTAPAAQTAKETPARELPSIPVGAEGDRWFRQEPNLVSKPPNFKQAVRQMAFLDTATGVLVWSNGTARLELGHASVAEILTAVYATVPPTIERIYVTGGDPWHRDAGRHDFLKDAVSAWLNAPLPEGWQVESSRGKDRQAGHLVHPRNPVGRWQRGTDQHTEIRSVGEWFDPQGAPPEIIRQAFVELWKALHEKWRDVVLMGSPSQTGRDLWTRTIPERGRWAEGYPVLSQELRGLLHATAGQGRTELITPPRVPQQVPAWYELDRTFAYARHCSISPTGVPRRMTPTAFAALSDKEKGDLLYAPSHWQVRVTIPQEWDHVGLLPAPAPGERSWHYPYEPGRTFTTWAGGAEINLALRNPIMPWKVEVLDGLVWEKNQRPLQEWSTKLKSVWNHLLRWSTSHGDESMRWAFRLAARAVRSILLYGIGTFAQRPKTTTGSVELNADGSTPEIPDGARLTGITDTHVTWQRDGGFARDPYAHPEWAAAVWSAARAALLSTHQSVVIGQDEKTGDVKVGKGVPAGALHLPAGSILAFRTDAIYTTGRPDWPYSGQPGDYLLKGALDWEQNTPTSDEEFYTLQKLGRQNLEAEAL
;
A
#
# COMPACT_ATOMS: atom_id res chain seq x y z
N MET A 1 -27.32 -15.59 -25.77
CA MET A 1 -28.06 -16.58 -24.95
C MET A 1 -29.47 -16.62 -25.48
N ASP A 2 -30.04 -17.81 -25.75
CA ASP A 2 -31.43 -17.89 -26.17
C ASP A 2 -32.37 -17.87 -24.95
N ALA A 3 -33.66 -17.64 -25.19
CA ALA A 3 -34.67 -17.53 -24.14
C ALA A 3 -34.80 -18.82 -23.28
N LYS A 4 -34.46 -19.97 -23.84
CA LYS A 4 -34.51 -21.25 -23.15
C LYS A 4 -33.35 -21.35 -22.13
N SER A 5 -32.11 -21.06 -22.56
CA SER A 5 -30.91 -21.05 -21.67
C SER A 5 -31.08 -20.02 -20.55
N TYR A 6 -31.71 -18.87 -20.80
CA TYR A 6 -32.02 -17.88 -19.77
C TYR A 6 -33.01 -18.41 -18.73
N ASN A 7 -34.09 -19.05 -19.17
CA ASN A 7 -35.10 -19.62 -18.26
C ASN A 7 -34.56 -20.82 -17.45
N ASP A 8 -33.67 -21.63 -18.06
CA ASP A 8 -33.00 -22.73 -17.37
C ASP A 8 -32.10 -22.16 -16.28
N GLY A 9 -31.29 -21.12 -16.57
CA GLY A 9 -30.47 -20.43 -15.59
C GLY A 9 -31.28 -19.78 -14.44
N LEU A 10 -32.46 -19.22 -14.73
CA LEU A 10 -33.34 -18.73 -13.66
C LEU A 10 -33.87 -19.85 -12.76
N THR A 11 -34.07 -21.03 -13.32
CA THR A 11 -34.52 -22.22 -12.56
C THR A 11 -33.40 -22.69 -11.64
N ASP A 12 -32.16 -22.75 -12.15
CA ASP A 12 -30.96 -23.09 -11.36
C ASP A 12 -30.75 -22.12 -10.22
N LEU A 13 -30.87 -20.80 -10.47
CA LEU A 13 -30.76 -19.79 -9.41
C LEU A 13 -31.85 -19.94 -8.33
N ARG A 14 -33.06 -20.31 -8.70
CA ARG A 14 -34.14 -20.60 -7.71
C ARG A 14 -33.79 -21.81 -6.87
N GLN A 15 -33.26 -22.85 -7.49
CA GLN A 15 -32.82 -24.06 -6.80
C GLN A 15 -31.73 -23.76 -5.81
N LEU A 16 -30.63 -23.05 -6.26
CA LEU A 16 -29.54 -22.62 -5.38
C LEU A 16 -30.04 -21.77 -4.20
N ARG A 17 -30.94 -20.81 -4.45
CA ARG A 17 -31.57 -20.02 -3.37
C ARG A 17 -32.28 -20.90 -2.36
N ASP A 18 -33.02 -21.91 -2.82
CA ASP A 18 -33.76 -22.78 -1.95
C ASP A 18 -32.88 -23.77 -1.19
N GLU A 19 -31.69 -24.10 -1.71
CA GLU A 19 -30.62 -24.83 -1.02
C GLU A 19 -29.90 -23.96 0.02
N ILE A 20 -29.63 -22.68 -0.27
CA ILE A 20 -28.93 -21.74 0.64
C ILE A 20 -29.80 -21.43 1.87
N ARG A 21 -31.09 -21.20 1.71
CA ARG A 21 -32.01 -20.83 2.82
C ARG A 21 -31.99 -21.76 4.04
N PRO A 22 -31.95 -23.11 3.90
CA PRO A 22 -31.82 -23.99 5.06
C PRO A 22 -30.47 -23.88 5.73
N LEU A 23 -29.37 -23.67 4.97
CA LEU A 23 -28.01 -23.48 5.49
C LEU A 23 -27.91 -22.17 6.29
N GLU A 24 -28.47 -21.08 5.80
CA GLU A 24 -28.56 -19.81 6.54
C GLU A 24 -29.31 -19.96 7.86
N ARG A 25 -30.45 -20.69 7.84
CA ARG A 25 -31.20 -20.98 9.06
C ARG A 25 -30.43 -21.85 10.05
N GLN A 26 -29.66 -22.81 9.54
CA GLN A 26 -28.82 -23.67 10.36
C GLN A 26 -27.65 -22.85 10.94
N LEU A 27 -27.02 -22.01 10.16
CA LEU A 27 -25.95 -21.10 10.61
C LEU A 27 -26.46 -20.18 11.72
N LYS A 28 -27.61 -19.56 11.54
CA LYS A 28 -28.22 -18.69 12.55
C LYS A 28 -28.51 -19.42 13.86
N LYS A 29 -29.02 -20.69 13.77
CA LYS A 29 -29.18 -21.52 14.98
C LYS A 29 -27.88 -21.80 15.70
N LEU A 30 -26.82 -22.14 14.96
CA LEU A 30 -25.49 -22.39 15.55
C LEU A 30 -24.90 -21.13 16.18
N GLN A 31 -25.09 -19.97 15.57
CA GLN A 31 -24.70 -18.68 16.14
C GLN A 31 -25.41 -18.43 17.47
N THR A 32 -26.71 -18.61 17.54
CA THR A 32 -27.48 -18.45 18.79
C THR A 32 -27.01 -19.45 19.87
N VAL A 33 -26.74 -20.70 19.51
CA VAL A 33 -26.17 -21.69 20.45
C VAL A 33 -24.81 -21.25 20.96
N ARG A 34 -23.94 -20.74 20.10
CA ARG A 34 -22.63 -20.22 20.46
C ARG A 34 -22.75 -19.04 21.44
N GLU A 35 -23.60 -18.06 21.15
CA GLU A 35 -23.85 -16.90 22.02
C GLU A 35 -24.33 -17.32 23.39
N LYS A 36 -25.31 -18.24 23.45
CA LYS A 36 -25.79 -18.80 24.69
C LYS A 36 -24.70 -19.51 25.48
N LYS A 37 -23.83 -20.25 24.78
CA LYS A 37 -22.71 -20.96 25.44
C LYS A 37 -21.65 -19.99 25.99
N ILE A 38 -21.40 -18.88 25.30
CA ILE A 38 -20.51 -17.82 25.80
C ILE A 38 -21.09 -17.19 27.06
N ALA A 39 -22.36 -16.84 27.06
CA ALA A 39 -23.03 -16.29 28.24
C ALA A 39 -22.98 -17.27 29.44
N GLU A 40 -23.20 -18.56 29.20
CA GLU A 40 -23.10 -19.61 30.22
C GLU A 40 -21.70 -19.76 30.78
N LEU A 41 -20.69 -19.87 29.91
CA LEU A 41 -19.28 -20.01 30.32
C LEU A 41 -18.74 -18.73 30.96
N GLY A 42 -19.27 -17.57 30.58
CA GLY A 42 -18.95 -16.30 31.20
C GLY A 42 -19.28 -16.26 32.69
N THR A 43 -20.27 -17.01 33.17
CA THR A 43 -20.63 -17.06 34.59
C THR A 43 -19.59 -17.78 35.46
N TYR A 44 -18.61 -18.45 34.88
CA TYR A 44 -17.55 -19.11 35.64
C TYR A 44 -16.64 -18.07 36.32
N GLU A 45 -16.40 -18.22 37.62
CA GLU A 45 -15.67 -17.25 38.46
C GLU A 45 -14.27 -16.88 37.89
N LYS A 46 -13.61 -17.81 37.21
CA LYS A 46 -12.30 -17.59 36.57
C LYS A 46 -12.37 -17.45 35.04
N ALA A 47 -13.56 -17.17 34.51
CA ALA A 47 -13.71 -16.94 33.08
C ALA A 47 -12.95 -15.70 32.66
N LYS A 48 -12.32 -15.77 31.47
CA LYS A 48 -11.63 -14.64 30.85
C LYS A 48 -12.18 -14.36 29.47
N ALA A 49 -12.49 -13.11 29.20
CA ALA A 49 -13.08 -12.70 27.93
C ALA A 49 -12.20 -13.06 26.73
N ASP A 50 -10.90 -12.93 26.83
CA ASP A 50 -9.93 -13.29 25.79
C ASP A 50 -9.95 -14.80 25.46
N ARG A 51 -10.07 -15.64 26.48
CA ARG A 51 -10.19 -17.10 26.29
C ARG A 51 -11.50 -17.50 25.63
N LEU A 52 -12.61 -16.92 26.06
CA LEU A 52 -13.92 -17.17 25.45
C LEU A 52 -13.98 -16.67 24.01
N ALA A 53 -13.41 -15.49 23.75
CA ALA A 53 -13.30 -14.90 22.42
C ALA A 53 -12.51 -15.82 21.47
N THR A 54 -11.36 -16.29 21.92
CA THR A 54 -10.52 -17.20 21.13
C THR A 54 -11.25 -18.51 20.83
N SER A 55 -11.89 -19.12 21.85
CA SER A 55 -12.59 -20.39 21.70
C SER A 55 -13.87 -20.28 20.85
N ALA A 56 -14.51 -19.11 20.85
CA ALA A 56 -15.74 -18.87 20.10
C ALA A 56 -15.49 -18.35 18.67
N GLY A 57 -14.24 -17.98 18.34
CA GLY A 57 -13.91 -17.32 17.07
C GLY A 57 -14.52 -15.91 16.94
N LEU A 58 -14.67 -15.20 18.08
CA LEU A 58 -15.22 -13.84 18.15
C LEU A 58 -14.17 -12.86 18.65
N SER A 59 -14.46 -11.56 18.57
CA SER A 59 -13.64 -10.54 19.23
C SER A 59 -13.90 -10.52 20.75
N VAL A 60 -12.95 -10.02 21.54
CA VAL A 60 -13.15 -9.83 22.99
C VAL A 60 -14.32 -8.90 23.27
N ILE A 61 -14.52 -7.89 22.42
CA ILE A 61 -15.63 -6.94 22.53
C ILE A 61 -16.97 -7.64 22.38
N ASP A 62 -17.10 -8.55 21.41
CA ASP A 62 -18.35 -9.32 21.19
C ASP A 62 -18.64 -10.23 22.38
N VAL A 63 -17.59 -10.84 22.97
CA VAL A 63 -17.73 -11.68 24.17
C VAL A 63 -18.13 -10.84 25.38
N VAL A 64 -17.55 -9.67 25.58
CA VAL A 64 -17.93 -8.75 26.64
C VAL A 64 -19.36 -8.23 26.44
N ALA A 65 -19.81 -8.04 25.19
CA ALA A 65 -21.19 -7.69 24.91
C ALA A 65 -22.18 -8.80 25.32
N LEU A 66 -21.78 -10.08 25.22
CA LEU A 66 -22.57 -11.25 25.60
C LEU A 66 -22.44 -11.62 27.10
N ALA A 67 -21.34 -11.26 27.73
CA ALA A 67 -21.04 -11.47 29.14
C ALA A 67 -20.37 -10.22 29.74
N PRO A 68 -21.14 -9.13 30.01
CA PRO A 68 -20.62 -7.81 30.37
C PRO A 68 -19.74 -7.76 31.63
N HIS A 69 -19.93 -8.68 32.57
CA HIS A 69 -19.16 -8.79 33.81
C HIS A 69 -17.71 -9.23 33.59
N LEU A 70 -17.36 -9.72 32.38
CA LEU A 70 -15.99 -10.07 31.99
C LEU A 70 -15.21 -8.87 31.43
N GLY A 71 -15.84 -7.72 31.26
CA GLY A 71 -15.20 -6.47 30.88
C GLY A 71 -14.40 -5.88 32.03
N PRO A 72 -13.52 -4.88 31.75
CA PRO A 72 -12.79 -4.16 32.81
C PRO A 72 -13.80 -3.50 33.75
N GLN A 73 -13.85 -4.00 34.99
CA GLN A 73 -14.62 -3.36 36.04
C GLN A 73 -13.99 -2.00 36.34
N ALA A 74 -14.81 -0.94 36.36
CA ALA A 74 -14.40 0.33 36.95
C ALA A 74 -14.03 0.05 38.41
N PRO A 75 -12.94 0.66 38.94
CA PRO A 75 -12.58 0.49 40.34
C PRO A 75 -13.77 0.89 41.22
N ALA A 76 -14.21 -0.04 42.04
CA ALA A 76 -15.23 0.24 43.03
C ALA A 76 -14.74 1.38 43.92
N ASN A 77 -15.54 2.42 44.06
CA ASN A 77 -15.34 3.43 45.08
C ASN A 77 -15.52 2.76 46.45
N ASP A 78 -14.45 2.31 47.04
CA ASP A 78 -14.45 1.95 48.44
C ASP A 78 -14.41 3.20 49.29
N ASP A 79 -15.36 3.24 50.22
CA ASP A 79 -15.74 4.28 51.15
C ASP A 79 -14.56 4.93 51.87
N LEU A 80 -14.65 6.24 51.96
CA LEU A 80 -13.99 7.09 52.93
C LEU A 80 -14.33 6.66 54.36
N SER A 81 -13.37 6.08 55.07
CA SER A 81 -13.34 6.15 56.51
C SER A 81 -11.99 6.70 56.98
N THR A 82 -12.13 7.82 57.57
CA THR A 82 -11.19 8.67 58.32
C THR A 82 -10.21 7.95 59.18
N SER A 83 -8.92 8.30 59.07
CA SER A 83 -8.08 8.52 60.27
C SER A 83 -6.98 9.54 59.96
N GLU A 84 -7.04 10.60 60.75
CA GLU A 84 -6.05 11.66 60.88
C GLU A 84 -4.69 11.07 61.27
N THR A 85 -3.63 11.54 60.67
CA THR A 85 -2.40 11.92 61.34
C THR A 85 -1.62 12.91 60.48
N ALA A 86 -1.43 14.08 61.01
CA ALA A 86 -0.74 15.22 60.42
C ALA A 86 0.79 15.16 60.65
N PRO A 87 1.56 16.16 60.25
CA PRO A 87 2.66 16.07 59.35
C PRO A 87 4.02 16.30 59.99
N GLN A 88 5.08 15.92 59.32
CA GLN A 88 6.40 16.49 59.63
C GLN A 88 7.07 17.06 58.39
N ALA A 89 7.31 18.34 58.49
CA ALA A 89 8.11 19.16 57.60
C ALA A 89 9.61 18.85 57.74
N ILE A 90 10.34 18.82 56.61
CA ILE A 90 11.78 19.13 56.61
C ILE A 90 12.08 20.02 55.41
N THR A 91 12.46 21.21 55.73
CA THR A 91 13.19 22.34 55.20
C THR A 91 14.06 22.15 53.96
N GLU A 92 13.95 23.16 53.09
CA GLU A 92 14.92 23.58 52.05
C GLU A 92 16.28 24.01 52.64
N PRO A 93 17.30 24.18 51.79
CA PRO A 93 17.75 25.53 51.46
C PRO A 93 18.09 25.76 49.97
N VAL A 94 17.57 26.78 49.41
CA VAL A 94 18.11 28.10 48.97
C VAL A 94 19.54 28.11 48.43
N GLY A 95 19.67 28.61 47.19
CA GLY A 95 20.94 29.01 46.59
C GLY A 95 20.86 29.40 45.12
N THR A 96 20.45 30.58 44.86
CA THR A 96 20.97 31.73 44.08
C THR A 96 21.19 31.58 42.57
N THR A 97 20.45 32.47 41.90
CA THR A 97 20.60 33.06 40.56
C THR A 97 21.93 33.85 40.43
N PRO A 98 22.47 34.19 39.21
CA PRO A 98 21.81 35.18 38.35
C PRO A 98 21.97 35.03 36.83
N ALA A 99 21.09 35.68 36.10
CA ALA A 99 21.25 36.04 34.68
C ALA A 99 22.19 37.25 34.50
N PRO A 100 22.64 37.61 33.31
CA PRO A 100 21.92 38.44 32.35
C PRO A 100 22.14 37.99 30.85
N GLY A 101 21.28 38.22 29.90
CA GLY A 101 20.77 39.45 29.33
C GLY A 101 21.54 39.88 28.10
N THR A 102 20.89 39.93 26.93
CA THR A 102 21.09 40.90 25.84
C THR A 102 20.28 40.42 24.62
N ARG A 103 19.26 41.06 24.27
CA ARG A 103 19.01 42.29 23.49
C ARG A 103 18.57 41.99 22.06
N LEU A 104 17.30 42.29 21.85
CA LEU A 104 16.58 42.50 20.59
C LEU A 104 17.26 43.57 19.71
N VAL A 105 17.22 43.36 18.40
CA VAL A 105 17.23 44.47 17.43
C VAL A 105 16.07 44.26 16.47
N SER A 106 15.16 45.20 16.52
CA SER A 106 14.10 45.46 15.56
C SER A 106 14.67 46.21 14.35
N ALA A 107 14.15 46.02 13.18
CA ALA A 107 14.21 46.99 12.09
C ALA A 107 12.89 46.99 11.33
N GLU A 108 12.36 48.14 11.22
CA GLU A 108 11.06 48.56 10.70
C GLU A 108 10.99 48.59 9.17
N THR A 109 9.82 48.32 8.72
CA THR A 109 8.95 48.92 7.64
C THR A 109 9.56 49.91 6.67
N SER A 110 9.15 49.78 5.39
CA SER A 110 8.64 50.89 4.61
C SER A 110 7.71 50.42 3.48
N ASP A 111 6.51 51.03 3.48
CA ASP A 111 5.49 51.02 2.46
C ASP A 111 5.93 51.73 1.17
N ALA A 112 5.40 51.31 0.03
CA ALA A 112 5.08 52.19 -1.08
C ALA A 112 4.01 51.60 -1.98
N GLU A 113 2.83 52.19 -1.95
CA GLU A 113 1.75 52.06 -2.94
C GLU A 113 2.19 52.63 -4.31
N ALA A 114 1.68 52.04 -5.40
CA ALA A 114 1.26 52.77 -6.58
C ALA A 114 0.27 51.96 -7.45
N GLN A 115 -0.91 52.47 -7.53
CA GLN A 115 -1.99 52.15 -8.47
C GLN A 115 -1.56 52.44 -9.91
N HIS A 116 -2.00 51.66 -10.87
CA HIS A 116 -2.55 52.16 -12.13
C HIS A 116 -3.44 51.17 -12.88
N GLU A 117 -4.42 51.77 -13.52
CA GLU A 117 -5.66 51.25 -14.11
C GLU A 117 -5.49 50.45 -15.43
N ARG A 118 -6.60 49.74 -15.73
CA ARG A 118 -6.95 48.98 -16.96
C ARG A 118 -6.97 49.86 -18.24
N PRO A 119 -7.04 49.24 -19.49
CA PRO A 119 -8.30 48.65 -19.95
C PRO A 119 -8.19 47.34 -20.77
N MET A 120 -9.31 46.62 -20.83
CA MET A 120 -9.60 45.53 -21.77
C MET A 120 -9.76 46.04 -23.21
N PRO A 121 -9.53 45.16 -24.22
CA PRO A 121 -10.64 44.86 -25.09
C PRO A 121 -10.82 43.36 -25.41
N THR A 122 -12.09 43.01 -25.54
CA THR A 122 -12.69 41.80 -26.13
C THR A 122 -12.29 41.60 -27.59
N THR A 123 -11.91 40.37 -27.96
CA THR A 123 -12.36 39.72 -29.20
C THR A 123 -12.07 38.21 -29.10
N ALA A 124 -13.09 37.43 -29.40
CA ALA A 124 -13.03 36.00 -29.58
C ALA A 124 -12.20 35.62 -30.80
N THR A 125 -11.33 34.67 -30.69
CA THR A 125 -10.81 33.91 -31.84
C THR A 125 -10.38 32.52 -31.37
N ASP A 126 -10.79 31.54 -32.15
CA ASP A 126 -10.56 30.10 -32.06
C ASP A 126 -9.35 29.64 -31.27
N ALA A 127 -9.61 28.81 -30.25
CA ALA A 127 -8.59 28.10 -29.49
C ALA A 127 -8.12 26.88 -30.31
N GLN A 128 -7.04 27.06 -31.03
CA GLN A 128 -6.21 25.94 -31.48
C GLN A 128 -5.55 25.28 -30.25
N VAL A 129 -5.66 23.94 -30.20
CA VAL A 129 -4.92 23.07 -29.28
C VAL A 129 -3.44 23.43 -29.36
N PRO A 130 -2.75 23.75 -28.26
CA PRO A 130 -1.32 23.99 -28.30
C PRO A 130 -0.60 22.67 -28.58
N THR A 131 -0.12 22.50 -29.78
CA THR A 131 0.95 21.59 -30.14
C THR A 131 2.13 21.87 -29.18
N ALA A 132 2.65 20.86 -28.53
CA ALA A 132 3.85 20.98 -27.73
C ALA A 132 4.97 21.66 -28.51
N PRO A 133 5.67 22.68 -27.97
CA PRO A 133 6.74 23.33 -28.65
C PRO A 133 7.79 22.32 -29.06
N ALA A 134 8.16 22.30 -30.31
CA ALA A 134 9.27 21.54 -30.85
C ALA A 134 10.47 21.75 -29.95
N ALA A 135 11.04 20.66 -29.45
CA ALA A 135 12.19 20.65 -28.59
C ALA A 135 13.34 21.42 -29.27
N GLN A 136 13.62 22.61 -28.78
CA GLN A 136 14.91 23.23 -29.04
C GLN A 136 15.95 22.24 -28.49
N THR A 137 16.86 21.85 -29.37
CA THR A 137 18.03 21.03 -29.06
C THR A 137 18.76 21.62 -27.86
N ALA A 138 18.40 21.15 -26.67
CA ALA A 138 19.20 21.39 -25.49
C ALA A 138 20.59 20.83 -25.79
N LYS A 139 21.63 21.67 -25.67
CA LYS A 139 23.00 21.23 -25.71
C LYS A 139 23.11 20.02 -24.80
N GLU A 140 23.35 18.86 -25.39
CA GLU A 140 23.60 17.62 -24.67
C GLU A 140 24.72 17.90 -23.67
N THR A 141 24.36 17.95 -22.40
CA THR A 141 25.36 17.77 -21.35
C THR A 141 25.90 16.36 -21.59
N PRO A 142 27.22 16.20 -21.78
CA PRO A 142 27.78 14.91 -22.12
C PRO A 142 27.24 13.88 -21.13
N ALA A 143 26.60 12.85 -21.65
CA ALA A 143 26.05 11.77 -20.85
C ALA A 143 27.19 11.27 -19.97
N ARG A 144 27.07 11.48 -18.67
CA ARG A 144 28.06 11.00 -17.71
C ARG A 144 28.15 9.50 -17.92
N GLU A 145 29.30 9.03 -18.39
CA GLU A 145 29.54 7.61 -18.59
C GLU A 145 29.22 6.89 -17.28
N LEU A 146 28.10 6.19 -17.28
CA LEU A 146 27.76 5.31 -16.18
C LEU A 146 28.76 4.14 -16.23
N PRO A 147 29.23 3.66 -15.07
CA PRO A 147 30.20 2.59 -15.05
C PRO A 147 29.66 1.43 -15.88
N SER A 148 30.43 1.04 -16.91
CA SER A 148 30.10 -0.10 -17.74
C SER A 148 29.97 -1.33 -16.86
N ILE A 149 28.87 -2.06 -17.00
CA ILE A 149 28.69 -3.33 -16.30
C ILE A 149 29.50 -4.37 -17.09
N PRO A 150 30.53 -4.99 -16.50
CA PRO A 150 31.29 -5.99 -17.21
C PRO A 150 30.36 -7.15 -17.62
N VAL A 151 30.51 -7.62 -18.85
CA VAL A 151 29.82 -8.80 -19.37
C VAL A 151 30.53 -10.06 -18.85
N GLY A 152 29.80 -11.05 -18.38
CA GLY A 152 30.37 -12.29 -17.87
C GLY A 152 29.89 -12.66 -16.46
N ALA A 153 30.48 -13.66 -15.83
CA ALA A 153 30.11 -14.13 -14.49
C ALA A 153 30.16 -13.04 -13.40
N GLU A 154 30.91 -11.97 -13.64
CA GLU A 154 30.95 -10.73 -12.84
C GLU A 154 29.95 -9.67 -13.33
N GLY A 155 29.29 -9.92 -14.46
CA GLY A 155 28.64 -8.88 -15.27
C GLY A 155 27.38 -8.31 -14.70
N ASP A 156 26.67 -9.03 -13.87
CA ASP A 156 25.38 -8.54 -13.37
C ASP A 156 25.53 -7.95 -11.95
N ARG A 157 26.41 -6.96 -11.80
CA ARG A 157 26.62 -6.25 -10.53
C ARG A 157 25.35 -5.55 -10.00
N TRP A 158 24.42 -5.25 -10.84
CA TRP A 158 23.18 -4.55 -10.50
C TRP A 158 22.24 -5.35 -9.56
N PHE A 159 22.48 -6.63 -9.42
CA PHE A 159 21.80 -7.43 -8.39
C PHE A 159 22.77 -8.14 -7.42
N ARG A 160 24.06 -7.82 -7.52
CA ARG A 160 25.08 -8.33 -6.63
C ARG A 160 25.40 -7.32 -5.54
N GLN A 161 25.31 -7.73 -4.31
CA GLN A 161 25.78 -6.92 -3.20
C GLN A 161 27.30 -6.90 -3.16
N GLU A 162 27.92 -5.73 -3.22
CA GLU A 162 29.35 -5.63 -3.00
C GLU A 162 29.71 -5.92 -1.54
N PRO A 163 30.77 -6.72 -1.27
CA PRO A 163 31.06 -7.23 0.08
C PRO A 163 31.32 -6.16 1.13
N ASN A 164 31.77 -4.99 0.72
CA ASN A 164 32.26 -3.93 1.61
C ASN A 164 31.28 -2.78 1.81
N LEU A 165 30.04 -2.94 1.38
CA LEU A 165 29.09 -1.86 1.48
C LEU A 165 28.47 -1.76 2.85
N VAL A 166 28.81 -0.63 3.41
CA VAL A 166 28.17 0.11 4.49
C VAL A 166 27.34 -0.75 5.45
N SER A 167 27.71 -0.68 6.71
CA SER A 167 26.97 -1.06 7.91
C SER A 167 25.49 -1.38 7.69
N LYS A 168 25.23 -2.51 7.02
CA LYS A 168 23.87 -2.98 6.92
C LYS A 168 23.50 -3.74 8.16
N PRO A 169 22.28 -3.56 8.63
CA PRO A 169 21.73 -4.52 9.57
C PRO A 169 21.84 -5.92 8.98
N PRO A 170 22.18 -6.91 9.78
CA PRO A 170 22.33 -8.29 9.33
C PRO A 170 21.16 -8.84 8.53
N ASN A 171 19.97 -8.28 8.76
CA ASN A 171 18.73 -8.70 8.12
C ASN A 171 18.60 -8.34 6.63
N PHE A 172 19.50 -7.48 6.10
CA PHE A 172 19.49 -7.04 4.71
C PHE A 172 20.64 -7.60 3.86
N LYS A 173 21.49 -8.41 4.46
CA LYS A 173 22.47 -9.21 3.71
C LYS A 173 21.74 -10.32 2.97
N GLN A 174 20.99 -9.99 1.96
CA GLN A 174 20.49 -11.00 1.04
C GLN A 174 21.60 -11.35 0.06
N ALA A 175 21.80 -12.65 -0.13
CA ALA A 175 22.65 -13.13 -1.20
C ALA A 175 22.13 -12.60 -2.52
N VAL A 176 23.01 -12.06 -3.28
CA VAL A 176 22.74 -11.55 -4.60
C VAL A 176 22.60 -12.73 -5.53
N ARG A 177 21.51 -12.74 -6.29
CA ARG A 177 21.18 -13.85 -7.15
C ARG A 177 21.28 -13.41 -8.60
N GLN A 178 22.05 -14.13 -9.39
CA GLN A 178 22.07 -13.93 -10.85
C GLN A 178 20.69 -14.24 -11.42
N MET A 179 20.26 -13.43 -12.40
CA MET A 179 18.90 -13.47 -12.93
C MET A 179 18.86 -13.93 -14.38
N ALA A 180 17.77 -14.61 -14.71
CA ALA A 180 17.33 -14.83 -16.08
C ALA A 180 15.87 -14.37 -16.23
N PHE A 181 15.47 -14.04 -17.44
CA PHE A 181 14.15 -13.57 -17.80
C PHE A 181 13.55 -14.54 -18.83
N LEU A 182 12.43 -15.13 -18.51
CA LEU A 182 11.79 -16.18 -19.29
C LEU A 182 10.36 -15.78 -19.65
N ASP A 183 10.07 -15.70 -20.92
CA ASP A 183 8.70 -15.71 -21.42
C ASP A 183 8.25 -17.15 -21.66
N THR A 184 7.34 -17.64 -20.84
CA THR A 184 6.86 -19.04 -20.95
C THR A 184 5.85 -19.26 -22.09
N ALA A 185 5.34 -18.19 -22.71
CA ALA A 185 4.48 -18.31 -23.88
C ALA A 185 5.29 -18.50 -25.17
N THR A 186 6.42 -17.81 -25.30
CA THR A 186 7.28 -17.87 -26.50
C THR A 186 8.49 -18.77 -26.32
N GLY A 187 8.82 -19.16 -25.08
CA GLY A 187 10.02 -19.92 -24.72
C GLY A 187 11.30 -19.10 -24.74
N VAL A 188 11.25 -17.78 -24.96
CA VAL A 188 12.45 -16.94 -24.98
C VAL A 188 13.02 -16.77 -23.58
N LEU A 189 14.29 -17.13 -23.42
CA LEU A 189 15.09 -17.00 -22.19
C LEU A 189 16.25 -16.05 -22.44
N VAL A 190 16.41 -15.04 -21.57
CA VAL A 190 17.48 -14.06 -21.64
C VAL A 190 18.21 -13.97 -20.30
N TRP A 191 19.55 -13.97 -20.33
CA TRP A 191 20.40 -13.76 -19.15
C TRP A 191 21.60 -12.88 -19.51
N SER A 192 22.52 -12.65 -18.58
CA SER A 192 23.66 -11.74 -18.79
C SER A 192 24.51 -12.05 -20.02
N ASN A 193 24.67 -13.33 -20.35
CA ASN A 193 25.64 -13.81 -21.36
C ASN A 193 24.98 -14.42 -22.60
N GLY A 194 23.67 -14.34 -22.74
CA GLY A 194 23.02 -14.94 -23.91
C GLY A 194 21.51 -14.88 -23.92
N THR A 195 21.01 -15.38 -25.02
CA THR A 195 19.59 -15.60 -25.28
C THR A 195 19.42 -16.99 -25.86
N ALA A 196 18.38 -17.71 -25.46
CA ALA A 196 18.00 -19.00 -26.01
C ALA A 196 16.50 -19.11 -26.17
N ARG A 197 16.06 -20.02 -26.98
CA ARG A 197 14.67 -20.42 -27.10
C ARG A 197 14.47 -21.80 -26.53
N LEU A 198 13.63 -21.92 -25.52
CA LEU A 198 13.28 -23.16 -24.86
C LEU A 198 11.99 -23.73 -25.46
N GLU A 199 11.92 -25.03 -25.58
CA GLU A 199 10.68 -25.72 -25.90
C GLU A 199 9.98 -26.08 -24.59
N LEU A 200 8.90 -25.36 -24.28
CA LEU A 200 8.10 -25.54 -23.07
C LEU A 200 6.68 -25.96 -23.49
N GLY A 201 6.29 -27.18 -23.24
CA GLY A 201 4.96 -27.71 -23.59
C GLY A 201 3.88 -27.04 -22.74
N HIS A 202 3.85 -27.36 -21.45
CA HIS A 202 2.91 -26.81 -20.48
C HIS A 202 3.54 -25.79 -19.55
N ALA A 203 4.84 -25.51 -19.66
CA ALA A 203 5.63 -24.70 -18.75
C ALA A 203 5.38 -25.08 -17.27
N SER A 204 5.30 -26.38 -17.01
CA SER A 204 5.32 -26.91 -15.64
C SER A 204 6.65 -26.57 -14.97
N VAL A 205 6.68 -26.60 -13.65
CA VAL A 205 7.91 -26.38 -12.88
C VAL A 205 9.02 -27.34 -13.34
N ALA A 206 8.70 -28.62 -13.59
CA ALA A 206 9.65 -29.62 -14.05
C ALA A 206 10.26 -29.27 -15.41
N GLU A 207 9.44 -28.86 -16.38
CA GLU A 207 9.90 -28.44 -17.70
C GLU A 207 10.78 -27.19 -17.61
N ILE A 208 10.37 -26.17 -16.84
CA ILE A 208 11.14 -24.94 -16.68
C ILE A 208 12.50 -25.23 -16.05
N LEU A 209 12.54 -25.96 -14.92
CA LEU A 209 13.79 -26.28 -14.24
C LEU A 209 14.73 -27.09 -15.14
N THR A 210 14.20 -28.07 -15.85
CA THR A 210 15.00 -28.94 -16.75
C THR A 210 15.54 -28.13 -17.93
N ALA A 211 14.68 -27.39 -18.65
CA ALA A 211 15.07 -26.65 -19.84
C ALA A 211 16.02 -25.49 -19.56
N VAL A 212 15.71 -24.70 -18.48
CA VAL A 212 16.56 -23.57 -18.11
C VAL A 212 17.95 -24.05 -17.71
N TYR A 213 18.08 -25.05 -16.83
CA TYR A 213 19.41 -25.49 -16.36
C TYR A 213 20.16 -26.43 -17.32
N ALA A 214 19.54 -26.85 -18.40
CA ALA A 214 20.26 -27.37 -19.57
C ALA A 214 20.93 -26.27 -20.40
N THR A 215 20.50 -25.01 -20.25
CA THR A 215 20.88 -23.88 -21.10
C THR A 215 21.76 -22.86 -20.39
N VAL A 216 21.43 -22.54 -19.13
CA VAL A 216 22.13 -21.49 -18.35
C VAL A 216 23.06 -22.09 -17.29
N PRO A 217 24.08 -21.31 -16.85
CA PRO A 217 24.93 -21.72 -15.74
C PRO A 217 24.13 -21.96 -14.45
N PRO A 218 24.55 -22.89 -13.57
CA PRO A 218 23.91 -23.13 -12.27
C PRO A 218 23.98 -21.94 -11.32
N THR A 219 24.79 -20.93 -11.63
CA THR A 219 24.89 -19.67 -10.88
C THR A 219 23.67 -18.76 -11.07
N ILE A 220 22.82 -19.04 -12.05
CA ILE A 220 21.51 -18.36 -12.17
C ILE A 220 20.60 -18.90 -11.05
N GLU A 221 20.29 -18.07 -10.08
CA GLU A 221 19.48 -18.45 -8.92
C GLU A 221 18.09 -17.79 -8.93
N ARG A 222 17.79 -16.90 -9.90
CA ARG A 222 16.49 -16.25 -10.01
C ARG A 222 16.01 -16.22 -11.45
N ILE A 223 14.80 -16.67 -11.66
CA ILE A 223 14.13 -16.64 -12.96
C ILE A 223 12.91 -15.75 -12.82
N TYR A 224 12.85 -14.64 -13.56
CA TYR A 224 11.66 -13.84 -13.71
C TYR A 224 10.84 -14.33 -14.89
N VAL A 225 9.62 -14.76 -14.63
CA VAL A 225 8.63 -15.04 -15.68
C VAL A 225 8.09 -13.70 -16.16
N THR A 226 8.25 -13.42 -17.45
CA THR A 226 7.90 -12.15 -18.09
C THR A 226 6.61 -12.22 -18.90
N GLY A 227 6.14 -13.42 -19.23
CA GLY A 227 4.91 -13.66 -19.96
C GLY A 227 4.45 -15.11 -19.87
N GLY A 228 3.21 -15.37 -20.27
CA GLY A 228 2.60 -16.70 -20.30
C GLY A 228 2.03 -17.22 -18.98
N ASP A 229 2.28 -16.55 -17.86
CA ASP A 229 1.75 -16.85 -16.50
C ASP A 229 1.46 -18.36 -16.27
N PRO A 230 2.50 -19.21 -16.22
CA PRO A 230 2.33 -20.68 -16.27
C PRO A 230 1.48 -21.22 -15.10
N TRP A 231 1.46 -20.51 -13.95
CA TRP A 231 0.67 -20.84 -12.78
C TRP A 231 -0.84 -20.61 -12.95
N HIS A 232 -1.27 -19.96 -14.05
CA HIS A 232 -2.68 -19.71 -14.36
C HIS A 232 -3.22 -20.59 -15.48
N ARG A 233 -2.41 -21.42 -16.12
CA ARG A 233 -2.82 -22.23 -17.26
C ARG A 233 -3.98 -23.18 -16.94
N ASP A 234 -3.95 -23.76 -15.76
CA ASP A 234 -4.99 -24.68 -15.29
C ASP A 234 -6.02 -23.99 -14.37
N ALA A 235 -6.08 -22.65 -14.38
CA ALA A 235 -6.99 -21.91 -13.49
C ALA A 235 -8.47 -22.33 -13.64
N GLY A 236 -8.92 -22.68 -14.83
CA GLY A 236 -10.28 -23.15 -15.08
C GLY A 236 -10.65 -24.50 -14.44
N ARG A 237 -9.65 -25.22 -13.86
CA ARG A 237 -9.86 -26.48 -13.13
C ARG A 237 -9.97 -26.28 -11.61
N HIS A 238 -9.88 -25.04 -11.14
CA HIS A 238 -9.85 -24.69 -9.73
C HIS A 238 -10.90 -23.62 -9.44
N ASP A 239 -11.54 -23.72 -8.28
CA ASP A 239 -12.53 -22.73 -7.85
C ASP A 239 -11.89 -21.35 -7.55
N PHE A 240 -10.64 -21.36 -7.11
CA PHE A 240 -9.89 -20.14 -6.80
C PHE A 240 -8.53 -20.13 -7.48
N LEU A 241 -8.15 -18.97 -8.00
CA LEU A 241 -6.86 -18.75 -8.64
C LEU A 241 -5.67 -19.12 -7.73
N LYS A 242 -5.82 -18.94 -6.42
CA LYS A 242 -4.81 -19.32 -5.44
C LYS A 242 -4.54 -20.83 -5.44
N ASP A 243 -5.54 -21.65 -5.69
CA ASP A 243 -5.41 -23.11 -5.70
C ASP A 243 -4.70 -23.57 -6.96
N ALA A 244 -4.97 -22.96 -8.11
CA ALA A 244 -4.20 -23.19 -9.35
C ALA A 244 -2.72 -22.88 -9.14
N VAL A 245 -2.41 -21.72 -8.54
CA VAL A 245 -1.04 -21.33 -8.20
C VAL A 245 -0.39 -22.33 -7.24
N SER A 246 -1.12 -22.77 -6.22
CA SER A 246 -0.63 -23.76 -5.25
C SER A 246 -0.32 -25.09 -5.93
N ALA A 247 -1.21 -25.56 -6.82
CA ALA A 247 -1.02 -26.79 -7.59
C ALA A 247 0.22 -26.70 -8.50
N TRP A 248 0.41 -25.57 -9.19
CA TRP A 248 1.60 -25.37 -10.03
C TRP A 248 2.89 -25.37 -9.22
N LEU A 249 2.94 -24.67 -8.07
CA LEU A 249 4.12 -24.58 -7.21
C LEU A 249 4.51 -25.93 -6.60
N ASN A 250 3.55 -26.80 -6.31
CA ASN A 250 3.74 -28.10 -5.70
C ASN A 250 3.65 -29.26 -6.72
N ALA A 251 3.73 -28.96 -8.01
CA ALA A 251 3.76 -29.98 -9.06
C ALA A 251 4.98 -30.91 -8.92
N PRO A 252 4.93 -32.12 -9.46
CA PRO A 252 6.07 -33.06 -9.46
C PRO A 252 7.34 -32.41 -10.00
N LEU A 253 8.47 -32.67 -9.33
CA LEU A 253 9.76 -32.08 -9.64
C LEU A 253 10.65 -33.04 -10.40
N PRO A 254 11.63 -32.54 -11.18
CA PRO A 254 12.66 -33.40 -11.80
C PRO A 254 13.52 -34.05 -10.71
N GLU A 255 14.18 -35.16 -11.09
CA GLU A 255 15.08 -35.90 -10.19
C GLU A 255 16.13 -34.97 -9.55
N GLY A 256 16.33 -35.13 -8.24
CA GLY A 256 17.27 -34.36 -7.44
C GLY A 256 16.80 -32.98 -7.02
N TRP A 257 15.67 -32.49 -7.52
CA TRP A 257 15.08 -31.23 -7.08
C TRP A 257 14.09 -31.44 -5.93
N GLN A 258 14.07 -30.49 -5.01
CA GLN A 258 13.11 -30.45 -3.91
C GLN A 258 12.74 -29.01 -3.58
N VAL A 259 11.66 -28.83 -2.84
CA VAL A 259 11.28 -27.51 -2.32
C VAL A 259 12.37 -27.01 -1.39
N GLU A 260 12.74 -25.74 -1.50
CA GLU A 260 13.76 -25.10 -0.66
C GLU A 260 13.39 -25.22 0.83
N SER A 261 14.21 -25.90 1.60
CA SER A 261 14.01 -26.17 3.02
C SER A 261 14.92 -25.33 3.92
N SER A 262 15.96 -24.69 3.35
CA SER A 262 16.92 -23.94 4.13
C SER A 262 16.35 -22.61 4.63
N ARG A 263 16.51 -22.34 5.92
CA ARG A 263 16.15 -21.07 6.56
C ARG A 263 17.40 -20.28 6.94
N GLY A 264 18.26 -20.04 5.96
CA GLY A 264 19.42 -19.17 6.18
C GLY A 264 19.03 -17.68 6.30
N LYS A 265 19.98 -16.83 6.69
CA LYS A 265 19.77 -15.37 6.71
C LYS A 265 19.36 -14.82 5.34
N ASP A 266 19.76 -15.51 4.30
CA ASP A 266 19.65 -15.07 2.91
C ASP A 266 18.62 -15.87 2.10
N ARG A 267 18.02 -16.89 2.70
CA ARG A 267 17.10 -17.81 2.03
C ARG A 267 15.81 -17.98 2.83
N GLN A 268 14.72 -18.10 2.12
CA GLN A 268 13.40 -18.35 2.70
C GLN A 268 12.93 -19.73 2.25
N ALA A 269 12.64 -20.60 3.21
CA ALA A 269 12.09 -21.91 2.92
C ALA A 269 10.66 -21.83 2.38
N GLY A 270 10.32 -22.76 1.52
CA GLY A 270 8.98 -22.94 0.97
C GLY A 270 8.55 -21.87 -0.02
N HIS A 271 7.38 -22.06 -0.58
CA HIS A 271 6.80 -21.19 -1.58
C HIS A 271 6.01 -20.04 -0.95
N LEU A 272 5.79 -18.95 -1.73
CA LEU A 272 4.79 -17.95 -1.45
C LEU A 272 3.64 -18.10 -2.45
N VAL A 273 2.52 -18.59 -1.99
CA VAL A 273 1.31 -18.73 -2.80
C VAL A 273 0.59 -17.39 -2.83
N HIS A 274 0.75 -16.68 -3.95
CA HIS A 274 0.07 -15.41 -4.19
C HIS A 274 -0.63 -15.47 -5.56
N PRO A 275 -1.92 -15.10 -5.68
CA PRO A 275 -2.70 -15.31 -6.90
C PRO A 275 -2.06 -14.73 -8.17
N ARG A 276 -1.44 -13.56 -8.09
CA ARG A 276 -0.84 -12.88 -9.26
C ARG A 276 0.67 -12.94 -9.29
N ASN A 277 1.33 -12.94 -8.14
CA ASN A 277 2.79 -12.85 -8.04
C ASN A 277 3.34 -13.95 -7.12
N PRO A 278 3.26 -15.22 -7.54
CA PRO A 278 3.79 -16.33 -6.76
C PRO A 278 5.31 -16.30 -6.70
N VAL A 279 5.86 -16.92 -5.67
CA VAL A 279 7.29 -17.15 -5.56
C VAL A 279 7.53 -18.63 -5.29
N GLY A 280 8.02 -19.32 -6.28
CA GLY A 280 8.50 -20.69 -6.14
C GLY A 280 9.96 -20.71 -5.71
N ARG A 281 10.31 -21.65 -4.83
CA ARG A 281 11.68 -21.83 -4.33
C ARG A 281 12.01 -23.30 -4.30
N TRP A 282 13.06 -23.65 -5.00
CA TRP A 282 13.53 -25.03 -5.11
C TRP A 282 15.04 -25.09 -4.93
N GLN A 283 15.53 -26.26 -4.54
CA GLN A 283 16.95 -26.55 -4.42
C GLN A 283 17.26 -27.91 -5.05
N ARG A 284 18.47 -28.04 -5.60
CA ARG A 284 19.04 -29.29 -6.05
C ARG A 284 20.36 -29.52 -5.33
N GLY A 285 20.39 -30.58 -4.51
CA GLY A 285 21.48 -30.75 -3.55
C GLY A 285 21.57 -29.60 -2.55
N THR A 286 22.81 -29.31 -2.12
CA THR A 286 23.11 -28.22 -1.15
C THR A 286 23.47 -26.89 -1.82
N ASP A 287 23.82 -26.91 -3.10
CA ASP A 287 24.57 -25.81 -3.72
C ASP A 287 23.78 -25.09 -4.81
N GLN A 288 22.82 -25.75 -5.42
CA GLN A 288 22.00 -25.15 -6.47
C GLN A 288 20.63 -24.74 -5.90
N HIS A 289 20.33 -23.47 -5.98
CA HIS A 289 19.08 -22.89 -5.53
C HIS A 289 18.41 -22.11 -6.65
N THR A 290 17.11 -22.14 -6.71
CA THR A 290 16.33 -21.45 -7.73
C THR A 290 15.10 -20.80 -7.15
N GLU A 291 14.89 -19.55 -7.50
CA GLU A 291 13.68 -18.80 -7.19
C GLU A 291 13.01 -18.38 -8.50
N ILE A 292 11.77 -18.84 -8.75
CA ILE A 292 10.96 -18.40 -9.89
C ILE A 292 9.93 -17.40 -9.39
N ARG A 293 9.84 -16.24 -10.05
CA ARG A 293 8.99 -15.11 -9.67
C ARG A 293 8.33 -14.51 -10.89
N SER A 294 7.16 -13.86 -10.69
CA SER A 294 6.57 -13.01 -11.70
C SER A 294 7.28 -11.66 -11.79
N VAL A 295 7.56 -11.19 -12.99
CA VAL A 295 7.99 -9.78 -13.19
C VAL A 295 6.89 -8.79 -12.84
N GLY A 296 5.62 -9.23 -12.84
CA GLY A 296 4.46 -8.44 -12.44
C GLY A 296 4.53 -7.82 -11.04
N GLU A 297 5.44 -8.31 -10.17
CA GLU A 297 5.73 -7.64 -8.91
C GLU A 297 6.35 -6.23 -9.10
N TRP A 298 7.13 -6.05 -10.17
CA TRP A 298 7.85 -4.81 -10.44
C TRP A 298 7.05 -3.84 -11.30
N PHE A 299 6.45 -4.35 -12.35
CA PHE A 299 5.61 -3.60 -13.30
C PHE A 299 4.82 -4.56 -14.20
N ASP A 300 3.73 -4.08 -14.75
CA ASP A 300 3.05 -4.75 -15.86
C ASP A 300 3.98 -4.71 -17.09
N PRO A 301 4.39 -5.88 -17.62
CA PRO A 301 5.29 -5.95 -18.77
C PRO A 301 4.68 -5.43 -20.08
N GLN A 302 3.36 -5.38 -20.20
CA GLN A 302 2.63 -4.91 -21.39
C GLN A 302 3.06 -5.61 -22.69
N GLY A 303 3.35 -6.92 -22.61
CA GLY A 303 3.81 -7.69 -23.76
C GLY A 303 5.27 -7.43 -24.18
N ALA A 304 6.04 -6.70 -23.37
CA ALA A 304 7.47 -6.49 -23.65
C ALA A 304 8.23 -7.81 -23.69
N PRO A 305 9.09 -8.01 -24.70
CA PRO A 305 9.92 -9.20 -24.77
C PRO A 305 10.98 -9.21 -23.63
N PRO A 306 11.49 -10.41 -23.25
CA PRO A 306 12.42 -10.56 -22.14
C PRO A 306 13.67 -9.67 -22.22
N GLU A 307 14.17 -9.38 -23.43
CA GLU A 307 15.32 -8.50 -23.69
C GLU A 307 15.05 -7.08 -23.23
N ILE A 308 13.87 -6.53 -23.57
CA ILE A 308 13.45 -5.18 -23.15
C ILE A 308 13.25 -5.15 -21.65
N ILE A 309 12.65 -6.20 -21.07
CA ILE A 309 12.45 -6.29 -19.62
C ILE A 309 13.79 -6.32 -18.89
N ARG A 310 14.73 -7.13 -19.37
CA ARG A 310 16.09 -7.16 -18.82
C ARG A 310 16.74 -5.78 -18.92
N GLN A 311 16.63 -5.10 -20.06
CA GLN A 311 17.17 -3.76 -20.25
C GLN A 311 16.51 -2.77 -19.28
N ALA A 312 15.20 -2.90 -19.01
CA ALA A 312 14.53 -2.06 -18.02
C ALA A 312 15.13 -2.21 -16.61
N PHE A 313 15.50 -3.42 -16.19
CA PHE A 313 16.19 -3.64 -14.92
C PHE A 313 17.60 -3.01 -14.92
N VAL A 314 18.32 -3.08 -16.04
CA VAL A 314 19.64 -2.44 -16.19
C VAL A 314 19.51 -0.93 -16.03
N GLU A 315 18.57 -0.29 -16.73
CA GLU A 315 18.36 1.16 -16.67
C GLU A 315 17.84 1.60 -15.30
N LEU A 316 16.97 0.81 -14.68
CA LEU A 316 16.53 1.02 -13.30
C LEU A 316 17.73 1.05 -12.34
N TRP A 317 18.61 0.05 -12.43
CA TRP A 317 19.77 -0.03 -11.58
C TRP A 317 20.72 1.15 -11.81
N LYS A 318 21.03 1.50 -13.06
CA LYS A 318 21.88 2.64 -13.39
C LYS A 318 21.37 3.93 -12.77
N ALA A 319 20.08 4.22 -12.96
CA ALA A 319 19.44 5.42 -12.42
C ALA A 319 19.40 5.45 -10.89
N LEU A 320 19.18 4.31 -10.24
CA LEU A 320 19.27 4.18 -8.78
C LEU A 320 20.72 4.31 -8.29
N HIS A 321 21.69 3.74 -9.02
CA HIS A 321 23.12 3.77 -8.67
C HIS A 321 23.69 5.19 -8.64
N GLU A 322 23.19 6.10 -9.44
CA GLU A 322 23.54 7.53 -9.35
C GLU A 322 23.22 8.15 -7.98
N LYS A 323 22.16 7.68 -7.32
CA LYS A 323 21.68 8.19 -6.02
C LYS A 323 22.15 7.35 -4.84
N TRP A 324 22.35 6.06 -5.06
CA TRP A 324 22.83 5.09 -4.06
C TRP A 324 23.91 4.22 -4.70
N ARG A 325 25.17 4.58 -4.53
CA ARG A 325 26.32 3.92 -5.18
C ARG A 325 26.43 2.44 -4.93
N ASP A 326 25.80 1.97 -3.86
CA ASP A 326 25.82 0.59 -3.40
C ASP A 326 24.46 -0.11 -3.57
N VAL A 327 23.61 0.39 -4.43
CA VAL A 327 22.30 -0.19 -4.68
C VAL A 327 22.42 -1.58 -5.28
N VAL A 328 21.56 -2.46 -4.80
CA VAL A 328 21.32 -3.79 -5.33
C VAL A 328 19.82 -3.95 -5.55
N LEU A 329 19.44 -4.46 -6.72
CA LEU A 329 18.05 -4.82 -6.95
C LEU A 329 17.76 -6.14 -6.21
N MET A 330 16.92 -6.04 -5.20
CA MET A 330 16.48 -7.20 -4.41
C MET A 330 15.46 -8.04 -5.20
N GLY A 331 14.98 -9.14 -4.63
CA GLY A 331 13.99 -10.01 -5.28
C GLY A 331 12.66 -9.33 -5.60
N SER A 332 12.32 -8.24 -4.92
CA SER A 332 11.07 -7.51 -5.12
C SER A 332 11.25 -6.01 -4.93
N PRO A 333 10.34 -5.19 -5.47
CA PRO A 333 10.39 -3.74 -5.27
C PRO A 333 10.21 -3.36 -3.80
N SER A 334 9.44 -4.11 -3.01
CA SER A 334 9.29 -3.86 -1.57
C SER A 334 10.60 -4.05 -0.80
N GLN A 335 11.33 -5.12 -1.09
CA GLN A 335 12.62 -5.39 -0.48
C GLN A 335 13.66 -4.34 -0.89
N THR A 336 13.69 -3.97 -2.19
CA THR A 336 14.57 -2.92 -2.71
C THR A 336 14.24 -1.56 -2.07
N GLY A 337 12.95 -1.21 -2.01
CA GLY A 337 12.50 0.03 -1.35
C GLY A 337 12.91 0.10 0.11
N ARG A 338 12.77 -1.01 0.83
CA ARG A 338 13.21 -1.13 2.22
C ARG A 338 14.72 -0.98 2.36
N ASP A 339 15.51 -1.61 1.52
CA ASP A 339 16.98 -1.47 1.55
C ASP A 339 17.39 -0.01 1.29
N LEU A 340 16.79 0.65 0.32
CA LEU A 340 17.10 2.03 -0.03
C LEU A 340 16.75 3.04 1.07
N TRP A 341 15.57 2.94 1.68
CA TRP A 341 15.23 3.89 2.73
C TRP A 341 16.06 3.68 4.00
N THR A 342 16.42 2.44 4.35
CA THR A 342 17.29 2.17 5.51
C THR A 342 18.69 2.72 5.33
N ARG A 343 19.16 2.86 4.09
CA ARG A 343 20.45 3.50 3.77
C ARG A 343 20.38 5.01 3.79
N THR A 344 19.18 5.56 3.56
CA THR A 344 18.96 7.00 3.42
C THR A 344 18.74 7.68 4.76
N ILE A 345 18.09 6.98 5.73
CA ILE A 345 17.91 7.57 7.07
C ILE A 345 19.24 7.72 7.80
N PRO A 346 19.42 8.81 8.56
CA PRO A 346 20.66 9.04 9.32
C PRO A 346 20.98 7.88 10.27
N GLU A 347 22.25 7.52 10.38
CA GLU A 347 22.68 6.39 11.24
C GLU A 347 22.27 6.56 12.71
N ARG A 348 22.34 7.78 13.22
CA ARG A 348 21.88 8.09 14.58
C ARG A 348 20.40 7.78 14.79
N GLY A 349 19.62 7.86 13.73
CA GLY A 349 18.20 7.52 13.77
C GLY A 349 17.88 6.04 13.62
N ARG A 350 18.80 5.23 13.13
CA ARG A 350 18.54 3.79 12.89
C ARG A 350 18.37 2.96 14.15
N TRP A 351 19.08 3.32 15.19
CA TRP A 351 19.25 2.48 16.38
C TRP A 351 18.85 3.16 17.67
N ALA A 352 18.59 4.44 17.63
CA ALA A 352 18.64 5.23 18.78
C ALA A 352 17.41 6.08 19.06
N GLU A 353 17.61 6.96 19.95
CA GLU A 353 16.70 7.91 20.55
C GLU A 353 15.84 8.70 19.57
N GLY A 354 16.26 8.85 18.30
CA GLY A 354 15.52 9.60 17.27
C GLY A 354 14.37 8.83 16.60
N TYR A 355 14.49 7.50 16.45
CA TYR A 355 13.51 6.65 15.76
C TYR A 355 13.20 5.38 16.58
N PRO A 356 12.64 5.52 17.78
CA PRO A 356 12.32 4.38 18.62
C PRO A 356 11.23 3.53 17.97
N VAL A 357 11.39 2.22 18.05
CA VAL A 357 10.34 1.28 17.66
C VAL A 357 9.23 1.34 18.69
N LEU A 358 8.01 1.53 18.24
CA LEU A 358 6.83 1.61 19.08
C LEU A 358 6.58 0.29 19.85
N SER A 359 5.89 0.38 20.97
CA SER A 359 5.46 -0.78 21.76
C SER A 359 4.60 -1.75 20.93
N GLN A 360 4.48 -3.00 21.36
CA GLN A 360 3.61 -3.99 20.70
C GLN A 360 2.15 -3.52 20.63
N GLU A 361 1.68 -2.89 21.70
CA GLU A 361 0.32 -2.33 21.78
C GLU A 361 0.10 -1.24 20.72
N LEU A 362 0.97 -0.24 20.64
CA LEU A 362 0.86 0.84 19.66
C LEU A 362 0.98 0.33 18.22
N ARG A 363 1.87 -0.64 17.98
CA ARG A 363 1.97 -1.27 16.66
C ARG A 363 0.72 -2.04 16.30
N GLY A 364 0.13 -2.75 17.26
CA GLY A 364 -1.15 -3.45 17.11
C GLY A 364 -2.28 -2.48 16.78
N LEU A 365 -2.39 -1.39 17.52
CA LEU A 365 -3.40 -0.36 17.30
C LEU A 365 -3.26 0.23 15.88
N LEU A 366 -2.07 0.69 15.50
CA LEU A 366 -1.85 1.28 14.18
C LEU A 366 -2.07 0.27 13.05
N HIS A 367 -1.66 -1.00 13.25
CA HIS A 367 -1.93 -2.05 12.26
C HIS A 367 -3.43 -2.28 12.05
N ALA A 368 -4.20 -2.23 13.12
CA ALA A 368 -5.65 -2.43 13.06
C ALA A 368 -6.41 -1.20 12.51
N THR A 369 -5.86 0.01 12.66
CA THR A 369 -6.63 1.26 12.47
C THR A 369 -6.06 2.22 11.42
N ALA A 370 -4.83 2.05 10.95
CA ALA A 370 -4.23 2.95 9.96
C ALA A 370 -4.84 2.81 8.56
N GLY A 371 -5.40 1.66 8.24
CA GLY A 371 -5.90 1.36 6.91
C GLY A 371 -4.78 1.29 5.86
N GLN A 372 -5.17 1.43 4.61
CA GLN A 372 -4.28 1.52 3.43
C GLN A 372 -4.82 2.60 2.48
N GLY A 373 -4.47 2.54 1.20
CA GLY A 373 -5.11 3.35 0.16
C GLY A 373 -6.61 3.03 0.08
N ARG A 374 -7.43 4.04 -0.22
CA ARG A 374 -8.88 3.88 -0.36
C ARG A 374 -9.19 3.02 -1.59
N THR A 375 -10.01 2.00 -1.41
CA THR A 375 -10.58 1.19 -2.48
C THR A 375 -12.07 1.09 -2.24
N GLU A 376 -12.86 1.58 -3.19
CA GLU A 376 -14.32 1.61 -3.09
C GLU A 376 -14.90 1.59 -4.51
N LEU A 377 -15.91 0.78 -4.75
CA LEU A 377 -16.76 0.81 -5.92
C LEU A 377 -18.10 1.44 -5.51
N ILE A 378 -18.53 2.46 -6.25
CA ILE A 378 -19.78 3.16 -5.96
C ILE A 378 -20.81 2.70 -6.98
N THR A 379 -21.84 2.02 -6.46
CA THR A 379 -22.87 1.36 -7.28
C THR A 379 -24.20 2.09 -7.19
N PRO A 380 -25.13 1.89 -8.11
CA PRO A 380 -26.50 2.38 -7.98
C PRO A 380 -27.15 1.94 -6.65
N PRO A 381 -27.98 2.75 -6.00
CA PRO A 381 -28.52 4.04 -6.50
C PRO A 381 -27.65 5.27 -6.21
N ARG A 382 -26.45 5.13 -5.64
CA ARG A 382 -25.55 6.28 -5.34
C ARG A 382 -25.08 7.01 -6.61
N VAL A 383 -25.04 6.29 -7.71
CA VAL A 383 -24.75 6.80 -9.07
C VAL A 383 -25.84 6.27 -10.00
N PRO A 384 -26.08 6.91 -11.14
CA PRO A 384 -27.04 6.39 -12.14
C PRO A 384 -26.66 4.99 -12.62
N GLN A 385 -27.63 4.21 -13.09
CA GLN A 385 -27.38 2.88 -13.70
C GLN A 385 -26.60 2.98 -15.01
N GLN A 386 -26.78 4.08 -15.74
CA GLN A 386 -26.04 4.42 -16.95
C GLN A 386 -25.41 5.81 -16.78
N VAL A 387 -24.21 5.94 -17.26
CA VAL A 387 -23.41 7.18 -17.14
C VAL A 387 -22.95 7.62 -18.55
N PRO A 388 -22.92 8.93 -18.82
CA PRO A 388 -22.64 9.45 -20.16
C PRO A 388 -21.20 9.20 -20.62
N ALA A 389 -20.30 9.00 -19.67
CA ALA A 389 -18.88 8.81 -19.93
C ALA A 389 -18.19 8.15 -18.73
N TRP A 390 -16.95 7.69 -18.94
CA TRP A 390 -16.11 7.11 -17.88
C TRP A 390 -14.67 7.62 -18.03
N TYR A 391 -14.11 8.15 -16.95
CA TYR A 391 -12.75 8.69 -16.93
C TYR A 391 -11.96 8.15 -15.74
N GLU A 392 -10.71 7.79 -15.98
CA GLU A 392 -9.73 7.43 -14.97
C GLU A 392 -8.74 8.58 -14.75
N LEU A 393 -8.74 9.14 -13.55
CA LEU A 393 -7.83 10.20 -13.12
C LEU A 393 -6.93 9.63 -12.03
N ASP A 394 -5.65 9.37 -12.35
CA ASP A 394 -4.69 8.77 -11.42
C ASP A 394 -3.63 9.80 -11.01
N ARG A 395 -3.32 9.83 -9.73
CA ARG A 395 -2.30 10.75 -9.20
C ARG A 395 -0.91 10.20 -9.42
N THR A 396 -0.11 10.93 -10.18
CA THR A 396 1.25 10.49 -10.53
C THR A 396 2.17 10.54 -9.31
N PHE A 397 2.86 9.42 -9.02
CA PHE A 397 3.83 9.31 -7.93
C PHE A 397 3.34 9.92 -6.60
N ALA A 398 2.05 9.74 -6.29
CA ALA A 398 1.30 10.47 -5.27
C ALA A 398 1.92 10.39 -3.86
N TYR A 399 2.35 9.21 -3.45
CA TYR A 399 2.81 8.96 -2.09
C TYR A 399 4.14 9.65 -1.76
N ALA A 400 4.97 9.96 -2.76
CA ALA A 400 6.23 10.68 -2.53
C ALA A 400 6.02 12.05 -1.89
N ARG A 401 4.92 12.74 -2.24
CA ARG A 401 4.53 14.04 -1.67
C ARG A 401 4.30 13.95 -0.16
N HIS A 402 3.79 12.81 0.31
CA HIS A 402 3.40 12.61 1.70
C HIS A 402 4.53 12.05 2.58
N CYS A 403 5.64 11.61 2.01
CA CYS A 403 6.81 11.14 2.76
C CYS A 403 7.50 12.21 3.62
N SER A 404 7.17 13.49 3.41
CA SER A 404 7.59 14.57 4.30
C SER A 404 6.86 14.55 5.66
N ILE A 405 5.79 13.76 5.80
CA ILE A 405 5.03 13.58 7.02
C ILE A 405 5.47 12.26 7.66
N SER A 406 6.53 12.31 8.44
CA SER A 406 7.11 11.13 9.08
C SER A 406 7.28 11.42 10.57
N PRO A 407 6.32 11.01 11.41
CA PRO A 407 6.38 11.23 12.87
C PRO A 407 7.57 10.49 13.47
N THR A 408 8.19 11.08 14.49
CA THR A 408 9.34 10.48 15.16
C THR A 408 9.16 10.54 16.68
N GLY A 409 9.67 9.51 17.34
CA GLY A 409 9.54 9.35 18.78
C GLY A 409 8.29 8.58 19.21
N VAL A 410 8.09 8.48 20.50
CA VAL A 410 6.89 7.88 21.09
C VAL A 410 5.77 8.91 21.09
N PRO A 411 4.54 8.59 20.66
CA PRO A 411 3.45 9.53 20.67
C PRO A 411 3.01 9.84 22.09
N ARG A 412 2.55 11.08 22.30
CA ARG A 412 1.81 11.48 23.50
C ARG A 412 0.34 11.09 23.31
N ARG A 413 -0.23 10.43 24.31
CA ARG A 413 -1.68 10.17 24.33
C ARG A 413 -2.43 11.44 24.67
N MET A 414 -3.47 11.76 23.91
CA MET A 414 -4.33 12.92 24.09
C MET A 414 -5.72 12.45 24.51
N THR A 415 -6.09 12.74 25.75
CA THR A 415 -7.43 12.43 26.26
C THR A 415 -8.46 13.45 25.76
N PRO A 416 -9.77 13.13 25.75
CA PRO A 416 -10.84 14.07 25.39
C PRO A 416 -10.78 15.36 26.21
N THR A 417 -10.57 15.25 27.53
CA THR A 417 -10.48 16.40 28.43
C THR A 417 -9.29 17.30 28.10
N ALA A 418 -8.12 16.70 27.85
CA ALA A 418 -6.93 17.44 27.48
C ALA A 418 -7.11 18.15 26.13
N PHE A 419 -7.74 17.47 25.14
CA PHE A 419 -8.04 18.07 23.84
C PHE A 419 -9.08 19.22 23.97
N ALA A 420 -10.14 19.02 24.74
CA ALA A 420 -11.18 20.03 24.95
C ALA A 420 -10.64 21.34 25.59
N ALA A 421 -9.64 21.20 26.47
CA ALA A 421 -9.00 22.35 27.15
C ALA A 421 -8.12 23.21 26.24
N LEU A 422 -7.78 22.74 25.02
CA LEU A 422 -6.97 23.49 24.07
C LEU A 422 -7.77 24.59 23.38
N SER A 423 -7.10 25.66 23.01
CA SER A 423 -7.67 26.68 22.11
C SER A 423 -7.90 26.09 20.70
N ASP A 424 -8.77 26.74 19.93
CA ASP A 424 -9.08 26.27 18.55
C ASP A 424 -7.84 26.29 17.64
N LYS A 425 -6.91 27.21 17.88
CA LYS A 425 -5.63 27.24 17.19
C LYS A 425 -4.79 26.02 17.55
N GLU A 426 -4.63 25.69 18.82
CA GLU A 426 -3.86 24.52 19.27
C GLU A 426 -4.49 23.21 18.79
N LYS A 427 -5.83 23.10 18.82
CA LYS A 427 -6.55 21.96 18.21
C LYS A 427 -6.23 21.83 16.72
N GLY A 428 -6.27 22.95 15.99
CA GLY A 428 -5.90 22.99 14.59
C GLY A 428 -4.46 22.55 14.35
N ASP A 429 -3.52 23.07 15.11
CA ASP A 429 -2.08 22.73 15.00
C ASP A 429 -1.84 21.23 15.28
N LEU A 430 -2.52 20.65 16.27
CA LEU A 430 -2.42 19.21 16.56
C LEU A 430 -2.99 18.31 15.47
N LEU A 431 -4.03 18.74 14.76
CA LEU A 431 -4.60 18.01 13.63
C LEU A 431 -3.70 18.10 12.39
N TYR A 432 -2.90 19.16 12.26
CA TYR A 432 -1.87 19.25 11.22
C TYR A 432 -0.57 18.52 11.58
N ALA A 433 -0.30 18.32 12.87
CA ALA A 433 0.81 17.51 13.31
C ALA A 433 0.59 16.03 12.93
N PRO A 434 1.65 15.23 12.80
CA PRO A 434 1.50 13.79 12.69
C PRO A 434 0.72 13.25 13.88
N SER A 435 -0.48 12.74 13.61
CA SER A 435 -1.41 12.31 14.67
C SER A 435 -2.37 11.23 14.18
N HIS A 436 -2.92 10.48 15.13
CA HIS A 436 -3.90 9.42 14.87
C HIS A 436 -4.97 9.47 15.96
N TRP A 437 -6.23 9.60 15.59
CA TRP A 437 -7.31 9.98 16.48
C TRP A 437 -8.44 8.95 16.47
N GLN A 438 -8.92 8.58 17.64
CA GLN A 438 -10.23 7.95 17.78
C GLN A 438 -11.28 9.06 17.91
N VAL A 439 -12.27 9.00 17.05
CA VAL A 439 -13.30 10.01 16.97
C VAL A 439 -14.69 9.41 16.86
N ARG A 440 -15.68 10.08 17.45
CA ARG A 440 -17.08 9.90 17.12
C ARG A 440 -17.47 10.97 16.10
N VAL A 441 -18.06 10.53 14.99
CA VAL A 441 -18.34 11.37 13.85
C VAL A 441 -19.83 11.33 13.57
N THR A 442 -20.44 12.50 13.29
CA THR A 442 -21.80 12.59 12.78
C THR A 442 -21.76 13.27 11.41
N ILE A 443 -22.29 12.59 10.42
CA ILE A 443 -22.43 13.07 9.04
C ILE A 443 -23.58 14.08 9.01
N PRO A 444 -23.43 15.27 8.39
CA PRO A 444 -24.51 16.25 8.26
C PRO A 444 -25.72 15.67 7.55
N GLN A 445 -26.92 16.17 7.87
CA GLN A 445 -28.19 15.71 7.25
C GLN A 445 -28.26 16.05 5.75
N GLU A 446 -27.60 17.13 5.35
CA GLU A 446 -27.58 17.64 3.98
C GLU A 446 -26.41 17.05 3.15
N TRP A 447 -25.67 16.07 3.70
CA TRP A 447 -24.54 15.46 3.03
C TRP A 447 -25.01 14.56 1.89
N ASP A 448 -24.59 14.85 0.68
CA ASP A 448 -24.95 14.12 -0.54
C ASP A 448 -23.76 13.50 -1.28
N HIS A 449 -22.57 13.55 -0.68
CA HIS A 449 -21.31 13.18 -1.32
C HIS A 449 -20.71 11.88 -0.75
N VAL A 450 -19.51 11.53 -1.21
CA VAL A 450 -18.78 10.34 -0.72
C VAL A 450 -18.37 10.47 0.75
N GLY A 451 -18.26 9.36 1.45
CA GLY A 451 -17.79 9.36 2.83
C GLY A 451 -16.36 9.91 2.97
N LEU A 452 -16.07 10.61 4.05
CA LEU A 452 -14.76 11.23 4.29
C LEU A 452 -13.81 10.36 5.10
N LEU A 453 -14.32 9.64 6.09
CA LEU A 453 -13.53 8.90 7.06
C LEU A 453 -13.74 7.39 6.91
N PRO A 454 -12.67 6.59 7.01
CA PRO A 454 -12.78 5.14 6.96
C PRO A 454 -13.40 4.60 8.26
N ALA A 455 -14.19 3.56 8.14
CA ALA A 455 -14.66 2.77 9.26
C ALA A 455 -14.48 1.28 8.96
N PRO A 456 -14.11 0.44 9.94
CA PRO A 456 -14.08 -1.00 9.73
C PRO A 456 -15.52 -1.51 9.58
N ALA A 457 -15.76 -2.40 8.62
CA ALA A 457 -17.03 -3.09 8.51
C ALA A 457 -17.13 -4.17 9.60
N PRO A 458 -18.28 -4.31 10.26
CA PRO A 458 -18.47 -5.36 11.26
C PRO A 458 -18.22 -6.76 10.68
N GLY A 459 -17.28 -7.50 11.28
CA GLY A 459 -16.95 -8.86 10.85
C GLY A 459 -16.10 -8.97 9.58
N GLU A 460 -15.75 -7.86 8.95
CA GLU A 460 -14.92 -7.81 7.74
C GLU A 460 -13.54 -7.23 8.02
N ARG A 461 -12.57 -7.62 7.20
CA ARG A 461 -11.22 -7.00 7.21
C ARG A 461 -11.12 -5.77 6.32
N SER A 462 -12.17 -5.50 5.54
CA SER A 462 -12.24 -4.37 4.62
C SER A 462 -12.71 -3.11 5.33
N TRP A 463 -12.24 -1.98 4.82
CA TRP A 463 -12.69 -0.67 5.27
C TRP A 463 -13.78 -0.18 4.33
N HIS A 464 -14.84 0.41 4.91
CA HIS A 464 -15.86 1.15 4.17
C HIS A 464 -15.84 2.62 4.58
N TYR A 465 -16.50 3.46 3.80
CA TYR A 465 -16.55 4.90 4.02
C TYR A 465 -18.00 5.32 4.19
N PRO A 466 -18.51 5.38 5.43
CA PRO A 466 -19.88 5.82 5.69
C PRO A 466 -20.16 7.19 5.08
N TYR A 467 -21.30 7.31 4.41
CA TYR A 467 -21.71 8.52 3.70
C TYR A 467 -23.16 8.92 3.98
N GLU A 468 -23.92 8.06 4.68
CA GLU A 468 -25.34 8.21 4.89
C GLU A 468 -25.63 9.45 5.79
N PRO A 469 -26.51 10.38 5.33
CA PRO A 469 -26.84 11.57 6.09
C PRO A 469 -27.34 11.25 7.51
N GLY A 470 -26.90 12.02 8.50
CA GLY A 470 -27.26 11.85 9.90
C GLY A 470 -26.61 10.65 10.62
N ARG A 471 -25.90 9.78 9.90
CA ARG A 471 -25.22 8.62 10.51
C ARG A 471 -24.14 9.07 11.49
N THR A 472 -24.13 8.43 12.66
CA THR A 472 -23.09 8.58 13.67
C THR A 472 -22.32 7.28 13.81
N PHE A 473 -20.98 7.36 13.80
CA PHE A 473 -20.10 6.20 13.95
C PHE A 473 -18.80 6.58 14.67
N THR A 474 -18.08 5.58 15.19
CA THR A 474 -16.78 5.76 15.83
C THR A 474 -15.71 5.12 14.95
N THR A 475 -14.59 5.82 14.75
CA THR A 475 -13.48 5.34 13.96
C THR A 475 -12.14 5.86 14.46
N TRP A 476 -11.06 5.26 13.97
CA TRP A 476 -9.72 5.81 14.03
C TRP A 476 -9.33 6.39 12.67
N ALA A 477 -8.77 7.60 12.65
CA ALA A 477 -8.28 8.22 11.43
C ALA A 477 -7.06 9.12 11.74
N GLY A 478 -6.24 9.37 10.74
CA GLY A 478 -5.11 10.27 10.88
C GLY A 478 -5.52 11.74 10.88
N GLY A 479 -4.67 12.60 11.44
CA GLY A 479 -4.96 14.03 11.57
C GLY A 479 -5.34 14.72 10.25
N ALA A 480 -4.72 14.32 9.14
CA ALA A 480 -5.05 14.86 7.81
C ALA A 480 -6.51 14.60 7.41
N GLU A 481 -7.02 13.41 7.70
CA GLU A 481 -8.41 13.03 7.39
C GLU A 481 -9.40 13.74 8.34
N ILE A 482 -9.07 13.84 9.62
CA ILE A 482 -9.89 14.56 10.59
C ILE A 482 -9.96 16.05 10.22
N ASN A 483 -8.83 16.64 9.86
CA ASN A 483 -8.81 18.03 9.41
C ASN A 483 -9.68 18.24 8.16
N LEU A 484 -9.65 17.30 7.22
CA LEU A 484 -10.53 17.32 6.06
C LEU A 484 -11.99 17.21 6.46
N ALA A 485 -12.37 16.32 7.37
CA ALA A 485 -13.74 16.18 7.82
C ALA A 485 -14.27 17.50 8.44
N LEU A 486 -13.43 18.21 9.20
CA LEU A 486 -13.77 19.47 9.84
C LEU A 486 -13.79 20.67 8.88
N ARG A 487 -13.05 20.65 7.77
CA ARG A 487 -12.78 21.82 6.92
C ARG A 487 -12.90 21.53 5.43
N ASN A 488 -13.66 20.49 5.05
CA ASN A 488 -13.86 20.18 3.64
C ASN A 488 -14.62 21.30 2.89
N PRO A 489 -14.52 21.36 1.56
CA PRO A 489 -15.09 22.46 0.78
C PRO A 489 -16.63 22.44 0.69
N ILE A 490 -17.30 21.34 1.09
CA ILE A 490 -18.76 21.20 0.99
C ILE A 490 -19.42 21.67 2.29
N MET A 491 -19.25 20.91 3.38
CA MET A 491 -19.73 21.29 4.70
C MET A 491 -19.01 20.50 5.80
N PRO A 492 -18.67 21.12 6.93
CA PRO A 492 -17.94 20.47 8.01
C PRO A 492 -18.75 19.35 8.64
N TRP A 493 -18.10 18.21 8.91
CA TRP A 493 -18.67 17.15 9.73
C TRP A 493 -18.49 17.42 11.22
N LYS A 494 -19.43 16.96 12.05
CA LYS A 494 -19.29 17.03 13.50
C LYS A 494 -18.34 15.92 13.95
N VAL A 495 -17.24 16.30 14.59
CA VAL A 495 -16.19 15.40 15.08
C VAL A 495 -16.00 15.63 16.58
N GLU A 496 -16.13 14.56 17.37
CA GLU A 496 -15.86 14.50 18.79
C GLU A 496 -14.64 13.60 19.02
N VAL A 497 -13.58 14.13 19.62
CA VAL A 497 -12.37 13.37 19.92
C VAL A 497 -12.61 12.51 21.16
N LEU A 498 -12.34 11.19 21.04
CA LEU A 498 -12.45 10.21 22.12
C LEU A 498 -11.09 9.81 22.67
N ASP A 499 -10.06 9.79 21.82
CA ASP A 499 -8.67 9.47 22.16
C ASP A 499 -7.75 9.96 21.05
N GLY A 500 -6.45 10.06 21.31
CA GLY A 500 -5.51 10.45 20.27
C GLY A 500 -4.06 10.09 20.58
N LEU A 501 -3.33 9.86 19.52
CA LEU A 501 -1.87 9.71 19.51
C LEU A 501 -1.29 10.89 18.75
N VAL A 502 -0.43 11.69 19.39
CA VAL A 502 0.18 12.87 18.79
C VAL A 502 1.69 12.78 18.87
N TRP A 503 2.34 12.90 17.73
CA TRP A 503 3.80 12.98 17.63
C TRP A 503 4.23 14.44 17.56
N GLU A 504 4.94 14.88 18.56
CA GLU A 504 5.42 16.27 18.65
C GLU A 504 6.57 16.56 17.67
N LYS A 505 7.25 15.52 17.21
CA LYS A 505 8.39 15.63 16.32
C LYS A 505 8.10 15.04 14.95
N ASN A 506 8.39 15.82 13.91
CA ASN A 506 8.43 15.36 12.52
C ASN A 506 9.83 15.67 11.96
N GLN A 507 10.74 14.70 12.04
CA GLN A 507 12.11 14.85 11.54
C GLN A 507 12.26 14.50 10.07
N ARG A 508 11.17 14.11 9.41
CA ARG A 508 11.07 13.81 7.97
C ARG A 508 12.08 12.78 7.47
N PRO A 509 12.28 11.64 8.16
CA PRO A 509 13.30 10.66 7.78
C PRO A 509 13.12 10.09 6.38
N LEU A 510 11.91 10.08 5.83
CA LEU A 510 11.61 9.56 4.50
C LEU A 510 11.73 10.60 3.38
N GLN A 511 11.96 11.89 3.70
CA GLN A 511 11.97 12.96 2.71
C GLN A 511 13.12 12.80 1.71
N GLU A 512 14.32 12.48 2.17
CA GLU A 512 15.48 12.30 1.30
C GLU A 512 15.31 11.09 0.38
N TRP A 513 14.82 9.97 0.93
CA TRP A 513 14.52 8.76 0.16
C TRP A 513 13.50 9.02 -0.94
N SER A 514 12.38 9.66 -0.63
CA SER A 514 11.35 9.97 -1.61
C SER A 514 11.81 10.98 -2.66
N THR A 515 12.65 11.97 -2.27
CA THR A 515 13.24 12.96 -3.19
C THR A 515 14.20 12.29 -4.17
N LYS A 516 15.04 11.38 -3.68
CA LYS A 516 15.94 10.59 -4.55
C LYS A 516 15.15 9.71 -5.52
N LEU A 517 14.12 9.00 -5.06
CA LEU A 517 13.26 8.20 -5.93
C LEU A 517 12.53 9.05 -6.96
N LYS A 518 12.02 10.24 -6.57
CA LYS A 518 11.44 11.20 -7.50
C LYS A 518 12.42 11.60 -8.60
N SER A 519 13.66 11.91 -8.21
CA SER A 519 14.72 12.28 -9.17
C SER A 519 15.01 11.15 -10.17
N VAL A 520 15.11 9.91 -9.68
CA VAL A 520 15.28 8.70 -10.52
C VAL A 520 14.08 8.53 -11.46
N TRP A 521 12.86 8.64 -10.94
CA TRP A 521 11.64 8.52 -11.73
C TRP A 521 11.56 9.57 -12.85
N ASN A 522 11.83 10.84 -12.54
CA ASN A 522 11.84 11.91 -13.52
C ASN A 522 12.90 11.69 -14.61
N HIS A 523 14.09 11.21 -14.22
CA HIS A 523 15.17 10.88 -15.17
C HIS A 523 14.70 9.81 -16.17
N LEU A 524 14.17 8.71 -15.68
CA LEU A 524 13.68 7.60 -16.51
C LEU A 524 12.50 8.00 -17.39
N LEU A 525 11.56 8.81 -16.89
CA LEU A 525 10.46 9.33 -17.70
C LEU A 525 10.95 10.23 -18.84
N ARG A 526 11.91 11.10 -18.58
CA ARG A 526 12.48 11.93 -19.63
C ARG A 526 13.04 11.08 -20.76
N TRP A 527 13.84 10.07 -20.44
CA TRP A 527 14.39 9.17 -21.44
C TRP A 527 13.35 8.28 -22.12
N SER A 528 12.25 7.96 -21.45
CA SER A 528 11.17 7.20 -22.04
C SER A 528 10.44 7.92 -23.18
N THR A 529 10.64 9.23 -23.32
CA THR A 529 10.06 10.06 -24.38
C THR A 529 11.11 10.58 -25.37
N SER A 530 12.34 10.86 -24.90
CA SER A 530 13.37 11.56 -25.70
C SER A 530 14.44 10.64 -26.30
N HIS A 531 14.55 9.38 -25.90
CA HIS A 531 15.57 8.47 -26.44
C HIS A 531 15.29 8.15 -27.93
N GLY A 532 16.32 8.10 -28.76
CA GLY A 532 16.19 7.84 -30.19
C GLY A 532 15.67 6.43 -30.52
N ASP A 533 16.05 5.42 -29.73
CA ASP A 533 15.65 4.02 -29.90
C ASP A 533 14.33 3.74 -29.18
N GLU A 534 13.37 3.15 -29.90
CA GLU A 534 12.05 2.82 -29.36
C GLU A 534 12.10 1.72 -28.29
N SER A 535 12.91 0.70 -28.49
CA SER A 535 13.10 -0.37 -27.52
C SER A 535 13.65 0.18 -26.19
N MET A 536 14.60 1.10 -26.28
CA MET A 536 15.13 1.82 -25.11
C MET A 536 14.06 2.70 -24.45
N ARG A 537 13.24 3.43 -25.24
CA ARG A 537 12.11 4.18 -24.67
C ARG A 537 11.18 3.28 -23.89
N TRP A 538 10.90 2.10 -24.41
CA TRP A 538 10.07 1.12 -23.71
C TRP A 538 10.74 0.64 -22.41
N ALA A 539 12.02 0.27 -22.46
CA ALA A 539 12.79 -0.11 -21.29
C ALA A 539 12.79 0.98 -20.19
N PHE A 540 13.03 2.24 -20.56
CA PHE A 540 12.97 3.38 -19.64
C PHE A 540 11.57 3.57 -19.02
N ARG A 541 10.50 3.36 -19.78
CA ARG A 541 9.12 3.42 -19.30
C ARG A 541 8.83 2.36 -18.25
N LEU A 542 9.26 1.12 -18.49
CA LEU A 542 9.13 0.02 -17.54
C LEU A 542 9.98 0.27 -16.28
N ALA A 543 11.19 0.77 -16.43
CA ALA A 543 12.06 1.14 -15.31
C ALA A 543 11.42 2.24 -14.43
N ALA A 544 10.80 3.25 -15.03
CA ALA A 544 10.07 4.29 -14.29
C ALA A 544 8.89 3.71 -13.49
N ARG A 545 8.17 2.73 -14.06
CA ARG A 545 7.11 2.00 -13.33
C ARG A 545 7.67 1.21 -12.16
N ALA A 546 8.85 0.58 -12.32
CA ALA A 546 9.51 -0.11 -11.22
C ALA A 546 9.88 0.84 -10.06
N VAL A 547 10.33 2.08 -10.34
CA VAL A 547 10.58 3.08 -9.29
C VAL A 547 9.31 3.43 -8.53
N ARG A 548 8.16 3.54 -9.23
CA ARG A 548 6.85 3.72 -8.58
C ARG A 548 6.53 2.55 -7.64
N SER A 549 6.76 1.32 -8.09
CA SER A 549 6.55 0.12 -7.27
C SER A 549 7.49 0.07 -6.05
N ILE A 550 8.75 0.48 -6.21
CA ILE A 550 9.72 0.61 -5.09
C ILE A 550 9.19 1.58 -4.02
N LEU A 551 8.64 2.71 -4.43
CA LEU A 551 8.04 3.68 -3.49
C LEU A 551 6.80 3.10 -2.80
N LEU A 552 5.82 2.62 -3.56
CA LEU A 552 4.54 2.16 -3.05
C LEU A 552 4.69 0.97 -2.09
N TYR A 553 5.42 -0.04 -2.51
CA TYR A 553 5.64 -1.24 -1.70
C TYR A 553 6.65 -0.99 -0.58
N GLY A 554 7.59 -0.05 -0.77
CA GLY A 554 8.50 0.40 0.28
C GLY A 554 7.74 0.99 1.47
N ILE A 555 6.72 1.82 1.23
CA ILE A 555 5.85 2.36 2.28
C ILE A 555 5.12 1.23 3.03
N GLY A 556 4.62 0.23 2.31
CA GLY A 556 3.99 -0.95 2.92
C GLY A 556 4.91 -1.71 3.88
N THR A 557 6.23 -1.63 3.70
CA THR A 557 7.19 -2.30 4.59
C THR A 557 7.33 -1.63 5.97
N PHE A 558 6.96 -0.37 6.09
CA PHE A 558 6.95 0.32 7.40
C PHE A 558 5.86 -0.24 8.31
N ALA A 559 4.68 -0.53 7.73
CA ALA A 559 3.54 -1.11 8.42
C ALA A 559 3.72 -2.62 8.61
N GLN A 560 4.72 -3.01 9.35
CA GLN A 560 5.00 -4.41 9.63
C GLN A 560 3.74 -5.17 10.05
N ARG A 561 3.45 -6.30 9.39
CA ARG A 561 2.38 -7.21 9.81
C ARG A 561 2.83 -8.05 11.00
N PRO A 562 1.90 -8.45 11.88
CA PRO A 562 2.21 -9.43 12.91
C PRO A 562 2.69 -10.72 12.23
N LYS A 563 3.61 -11.42 12.87
CA LYS A 563 4.02 -12.74 12.41
C LYS A 563 2.87 -13.72 12.61
N THR A 564 2.57 -14.46 11.57
CA THR A 564 1.67 -15.60 11.65
C THR A 564 2.46 -16.87 11.40
N THR A 565 2.28 -17.83 12.26
CA THR A 565 2.79 -19.20 12.06
C THR A 565 1.61 -20.05 11.65
N THR A 566 1.70 -20.70 10.51
CA THR A 566 0.72 -21.67 10.05
C THR A 566 1.30 -23.06 10.11
N GLY A 567 0.49 -24.04 10.38
CA GLY A 567 0.85 -25.44 10.35
C GLY A 567 -0.34 -26.32 10.01
N SER A 568 -0.08 -27.58 9.72
CA SER A 568 -1.09 -28.60 9.56
C SER A 568 -0.76 -29.80 10.45
N VAL A 569 -1.79 -30.46 10.93
CA VAL A 569 -1.71 -31.70 11.71
C VAL A 569 -2.71 -32.69 11.11
N GLU A 570 -2.35 -33.95 11.02
CA GLU A 570 -3.26 -35.00 10.56
C GLU A 570 -4.43 -35.17 11.54
N LEU A 571 -5.62 -35.42 11.02
CA LEU A 571 -6.77 -35.81 11.83
C LEU A 571 -6.44 -37.08 12.64
N ASN A 572 -7.00 -37.19 13.81
CA ASN A 572 -6.92 -38.44 14.59
C ASN A 572 -7.55 -39.59 13.83
N ALA A 573 -7.18 -40.82 14.13
CA ALA A 573 -7.70 -42.02 13.46
C ALA A 573 -9.23 -42.17 13.54
N ASP A 574 -9.86 -41.52 14.51
CA ASP A 574 -11.32 -41.46 14.68
C ASP A 574 -11.97 -40.27 13.95
N GLY A 575 -11.20 -39.52 13.14
CA GLY A 575 -11.64 -38.31 12.45
C GLY A 575 -11.80 -37.08 13.34
N SER A 576 -11.45 -37.16 14.62
CA SER A 576 -11.51 -36.00 15.51
C SER A 576 -10.35 -35.03 15.26
N THR A 577 -10.55 -33.77 15.64
CA THR A 577 -9.55 -32.70 15.51
C THR A 577 -8.42 -32.95 16.52
N PRO A 578 -7.14 -33.04 16.08
CA PRO A 578 -6.01 -33.18 16.98
C PRO A 578 -5.79 -31.90 17.80
N GLU A 579 -5.01 -32.02 18.86
CA GLU A 579 -4.57 -30.87 19.63
C GLU A 579 -3.69 -29.95 18.77
N ILE A 580 -4.10 -28.69 18.66
CA ILE A 580 -3.34 -27.65 17.94
C ILE A 580 -2.50 -26.86 18.95
N PRO A 581 -1.39 -26.20 18.52
CA PRO A 581 -0.55 -25.43 19.42
C PRO A 581 -1.31 -24.37 20.20
N ASP A 582 -0.93 -24.16 21.46
CA ASP A 582 -1.51 -23.14 22.33
C ASP A 582 -1.56 -21.76 21.65
N GLY A 583 -2.72 -21.12 21.69
CA GLY A 583 -2.97 -19.81 21.08
C GLY A 583 -3.10 -19.85 19.54
N ALA A 584 -3.12 -21.04 18.94
CA ALA A 584 -3.46 -21.19 17.54
C ALA A 584 -4.98 -21.25 17.34
N ARG A 585 -5.43 -20.81 16.17
CA ARG A 585 -6.83 -20.94 15.71
C ARG A 585 -6.88 -21.84 14.48
N LEU A 586 -7.93 -22.59 14.36
CA LEU A 586 -8.22 -23.38 13.17
C LEU A 586 -8.49 -22.46 11.98
N THR A 587 -7.91 -22.80 10.84
CA THR A 587 -8.10 -22.05 9.57
C THR A 587 -8.71 -22.88 8.47
N GLY A 588 -8.71 -24.22 8.61
CA GLY A 588 -9.34 -25.13 7.69
C GLY A 588 -9.27 -26.57 8.19
N ILE A 589 -10.20 -27.39 7.74
CA ILE A 589 -10.25 -28.83 7.95
C ILE A 589 -10.45 -29.47 6.58
N THR A 590 -9.60 -30.44 6.24
CA THR A 590 -9.74 -31.32 5.10
C THR A 590 -10.08 -32.72 5.57
N ASP A 591 -10.28 -33.66 4.67
CA ASP A 591 -10.57 -35.05 5.02
C ASP A 591 -9.44 -35.76 5.79
N THR A 592 -8.22 -35.21 5.74
CA THR A 592 -7.04 -35.83 6.33
C THR A 592 -6.26 -34.95 7.27
N HIS A 593 -6.41 -33.61 7.20
CA HIS A 593 -5.58 -32.65 7.93
C HIS A 593 -6.41 -31.49 8.46
N VAL A 594 -5.94 -30.97 9.58
CA VAL A 594 -6.40 -29.71 10.16
C VAL A 594 -5.31 -28.66 9.95
N THR A 595 -5.65 -27.51 9.42
CA THR A 595 -4.77 -26.36 9.31
C THR A 595 -5.04 -25.36 10.42
N TRP A 596 -3.98 -24.82 10.96
CA TRP A 596 -4.05 -23.84 12.05
C TRP A 596 -3.15 -22.65 11.80
N GLN A 597 -3.47 -21.52 12.42
CA GLN A 597 -2.70 -20.30 12.41
C GLN A 597 -2.56 -19.75 13.82
N ARG A 598 -1.34 -19.34 14.17
CA ARG A 598 -1.04 -18.67 15.44
C ARG A 598 -0.41 -17.30 15.15
N ASP A 599 -0.92 -16.28 15.83
CA ASP A 599 -0.35 -14.94 15.76
C ASP A 599 0.82 -14.83 16.74
N GLY A 600 2.01 -14.54 16.22
CA GLY A 600 3.27 -14.44 16.96
C GLY A 600 3.65 -13.02 17.35
N GLY A 601 2.69 -12.07 17.27
CA GLY A 601 2.95 -10.65 17.51
C GLY A 601 3.91 -10.03 16.48
N PHE A 602 4.32 -8.79 16.74
CA PHE A 602 5.25 -8.09 15.85
C PHE A 602 6.68 -8.48 16.14
N ALA A 603 7.47 -8.76 15.10
CA ALA A 603 8.90 -9.02 15.26
C ALA A 603 9.60 -7.79 15.85
N ARG A 604 10.68 -8.02 16.61
CA ARG A 604 11.62 -6.96 16.96
C ARG A 604 12.39 -6.57 15.72
N ASP A 605 11.87 -5.59 15.02
CA ASP A 605 12.47 -5.03 13.79
C ASP A 605 12.70 -3.55 14.03
N PRO A 606 13.96 -3.08 14.05
CA PRO A 606 14.28 -1.66 14.27
C PRO A 606 13.78 -0.75 13.16
N TYR A 607 13.33 -1.33 12.06
CA TYR A 607 12.79 -0.61 10.91
C TYR A 607 11.26 -0.69 10.79
N ALA A 608 10.59 -1.22 11.81
CA ALA A 608 9.13 -1.25 11.85
C ALA A 608 8.61 0.10 12.37
N HIS A 609 8.09 0.90 11.45
CA HIS A 609 7.54 2.23 11.70
C HIS A 609 6.12 2.35 11.13
N PRO A 610 5.12 1.64 11.70
CA PRO A 610 3.73 1.71 11.22
C PRO A 610 3.16 3.12 11.31
N GLU A 611 3.67 3.97 12.19
CA GLU A 611 3.31 5.39 12.29
C GLU A 611 3.64 6.17 11.02
N TRP A 612 4.73 5.83 10.32
CA TRP A 612 5.08 6.48 9.05
C TRP A 612 4.12 6.07 7.95
N ALA A 613 3.79 4.78 7.86
CA ALA A 613 2.80 4.30 6.90
C ALA A 613 1.42 4.91 7.18
N ALA A 614 0.99 4.94 8.44
CA ALA A 614 -0.28 5.52 8.87
C ALA A 614 -0.39 7.00 8.46
N ALA A 615 0.66 7.79 8.72
CA ALA A 615 0.69 9.20 8.37
C ALA A 615 0.65 9.42 6.84
N VAL A 616 1.45 8.66 6.08
CA VAL A 616 1.48 8.74 4.61
C VAL A 616 0.14 8.33 4.00
N TRP A 617 -0.46 7.24 4.46
CA TRP A 617 -1.76 6.77 3.94
C TRP A 617 -2.91 7.71 4.28
N SER A 618 -2.95 8.22 5.51
CA SER A 618 -3.95 9.21 5.92
C SER A 618 -3.86 10.47 5.06
N ALA A 619 -2.67 11.01 4.89
CA ALA A 619 -2.46 12.19 4.05
C ALA A 619 -2.80 11.93 2.57
N ALA A 620 -2.53 10.73 2.06
CA ALA A 620 -2.87 10.34 0.70
C ALA A 620 -4.39 10.22 0.50
N ARG A 621 -5.11 9.60 1.46
CA ARG A 621 -6.58 9.49 1.42
C ARG A 621 -7.26 10.85 1.54
N ALA A 622 -6.77 11.72 2.41
CA ALA A 622 -7.27 13.10 2.51
C ALA A 622 -7.03 13.87 1.19
N ALA A 623 -5.85 13.73 0.61
CA ALA A 623 -5.50 14.40 -0.65
C ALA A 623 -6.23 13.82 -1.89
N LEU A 624 -6.67 12.55 -1.84
CA LEU A 624 -7.55 11.97 -2.87
C LEU A 624 -8.92 12.67 -2.88
N LEU A 625 -9.39 13.09 -1.72
CA LEU A 625 -10.67 13.77 -1.58
C LEU A 625 -10.56 15.28 -1.85
N SER A 626 -9.52 15.96 -1.33
CA SER A 626 -9.31 17.39 -1.57
C SER A 626 -7.83 17.73 -1.58
N THR A 627 -7.37 18.29 -2.67
CA THR A 627 -5.98 18.72 -2.90
C THR A 627 -5.95 19.91 -3.85
N HIS A 628 -4.76 20.31 -4.28
CA HIS A 628 -4.56 21.25 -5.35
C HIS A 628 -3.76 20.60 -6.47
N GLN A 629 -4.27 20.73 -7.69
CA GLN A 629 -3.57 20.39 -8.92
C GLN A 629 -2.57 21.50 -9.24
N SER A 630 -1.32 21.17 -9.51
CA SER A 630 -0.28 22.14 -9.82
C SER A 630 -0.53 22.82 -11.17
N VAL A 631 -0.24 24.11 -11.27
CA VAL A 631 -0.34 24.88 -12.51
C VAL A 631 1.05 25.33 -12.93
N VAL A 632 1.42 25.07 -14.19
CA VAL A 632 2.70 25.52 -14.73
C VAL A 632 2.64 27.05 -14.94
N ILE A 633 3.59 27.75 -14.33
CA ILE A 633 3.74 29.22 -14.47
C ILE A 633 5.01 29.63 -15.22
N GLY A 634 5.84 28.67 -15.60
CA GLY A 634 7.07 28.89 -16.34
C GLY A 634 8.04 27.75 -16.20
N GLN A 635 9.25 27.97 -16.70
CA GLN A 635 10.35 27.02 -16.58
C GLN A 635 11.59 27.74 -16.03
N ASP A 636 12.40 27.06 -15.26
CA ASP A 636 13.68 27.61 -14.80
C ASP A 636 14.66 27.61 -15.95
N GLU A 637 15.18 28.79 -16.31
CA GLU A 637 16.06 28.96 -17.46
C GLU A 637 17.43 28.22 -17.29
N LYS A 638 17.85 27.98 -16.04
CA LYS A 638 19.16 27.35 -15.76
C LYS A 638 19.05 25.83 -15.67
N THR A 639 17.98 25.32 -15.07
CA THR A 639 17.83 23.88 -14.81
C THR A 639 16.87 23.19 -15.77
N GLY A 640 16.06 23.96 -16.48
CA GLY A 640 14.98 23.42 -17.29
C GLY A 640 13.79 22.88 -16.48
N ASP A 641 13.82 23.04 -15.15
CA ASP A 641 12.76 22.54 -14.29
C ASP A 641 11.47 23.36 -14.40
N VAL A 642 10.33 22.67 -14.39
CA VAL A 642 9.02 23.32 -14.44
C VAL A 642 8.76 24.07 -13.14
N LYS A 643 8.48 25.38 -13.26
CA LYS A 643 8.00 26.20 -12.14
C LYS A 643 6.49 26.08 -12.02
N VAL A 644 6.02 25.79 -10.82
CA VAL A 644 4.58 25.66 -10.54
C VAL A 644 4.11 26.76 -9.61
N GLY A 645 2.93 27.29 -9.91
CA GLY A 645 2.25 28.33 -9.13
C GLY A 645 1.19 27.75 -8.18
N LYS A 646 0.35 28.65 -7.70
CA LYS A 646 -0.81 28.27 -6.89
C LYS A 646 -1.71 27.34 -7.71
N GLY A 647 -1.94 26.14 -7.17
CA GLY A 647 -2.73 25.14 -7.86
C GLY A 647 -4.23 25.43 -7.89
N VAL A 648 -4.93 24.75 -8.77
CA VAL A 648 -6.41 24.72 -8.76
C VAL A 648 -6.92 23.65 -7.82
N PRO A 649 -8.09 23.84 -7.18
CA PRO A 649 -8.72 22.82 -6.35
C PRO A 649 -8.99 21.55 -7.17
N ALA A 650 -8.66 20.39 -6.60
CA ALA A 650 -8.82 19.08 -7.23
C ALA A 650 -9.11 17.99 -6.19
N GLY A 651 -9.54 16.83 -6.65
CA GLY A 651 -9.94 15.70 -5.82
C GLY A 651 -11.45 15.49 -5.79
N ALA A 652 -11.88 14.39 -5.19
CA ALA A 652 -13.26 13.95 -5.28
C ALA A 652 -14.29 14.98 -4.81
N LEU A 653 -14.00 15.75 -3.77
CA LEU A 653 -14.92 16.79 -3.24
C LEU A 653 -15.03 18.04 -4.13
N HIS A 654 -14.28 18.09 -5.21
CA HIS A 654 -14.38 19.15 -6.23
C HIS A 654 -15.06 18.67 -7.52
N LEU A 655 -15.66 17.47 -7.48
CA LEU A 655 -16.48 16.89 -8.54
C LEU A 655 -17.96 16.92 -8.10
N PRO A 656 -18.90 16.88 -9.03
CA PRO A 656 -20.31 16.83 -8.68
C PRO A 656 -20.67 15.59 -7.85
N ALA A 657 -21.59 15.75 -6.92
CA ALA A 657 -22.18 14.61 -6.21
C ALA A 657 -22.78 13.61 -7.22
N GLY A 658 -22.62 12.31 -6.95
CA GLY A 658 -23.10 11.25 -7.83
C GLY A 658 -22.31 11.05 -9.14
N SER A 659 -21.23 11.82 -9.38
CA SER A 659 -20.36 11.62 -10.55
C SER A 659 -19.19 10.66 -10.31
N ILE A 660 -18.94 10.26 -9.08
CA ILE A 660 -17.80 9.41 -8.73
C ILE A 660 -18.22 7.95 -8.77
N LEU A 661 -17.53 7.15 -9.56
CA LEU A 661 -17.80 5.73 -9.79
C LEU A 661 -16.96 4.81 -8.91
N ALA A 662 -15.73 5.19 -8.64
CA ALA A 662 -14.83 4.39 -7.81
C ALA A 662 -13.63 5.17 -7.29
N PHE A 663 -13.00 4.59 -6.28
CA PHE A 663 -11.65 4.90 -5.84
C PHE A 663 -10.77 3.65 -5.94
N ARG A 664 -9.53 3.81 -6.42
CA ARG A 664 -8.51 2.76 -6.40
C ARG A 664 -7.19 3.36 -5.96
N THR A 665 -6.93 3.33 -4.68
CA THR A 665 -5.73 3.86 -3.98
C THR A 665 -5.49 5.37 -4.17
N ASP A 666 -4.96 5.77 -5.31
CA ASP A 666 -4.61 7.15 -5.70
C ASP A 666 -5.35 7.61 -6.98
N ALA A 667 -6.29 6.80 -7.48
CA ALA A 667 -7.11 7.12 -8.64
C ALA A 667 -8.58 7.37 -8.27
N ILE A 668 -9.19 8.32 -8.99
CA ILE A 668 -10.62 8.62 -9.00
C ILE A 668 -11.19 8.23 -10.36
N TYR A 669 -12.34 7.58 -10.34
CA TYR A 669 -13.10 7.24 -11.54
C TYR A 669 -14.39 8.04 -11.53
N THR A 670 -14.68 8.74 -12.64
CA THR A 670 -15.77 9.72 -12.68
C THR A 670 -16.49 9.71 -14.01
N THR A 671 -17.73 10.20 -14.00
CA THR A 671 -18.59 10.32 -15.20
C THR A 671 -18.33 11.59 -16.00
N GLY A 672 -17.55 12.52 -15.49
CA GLY A 672 -17.22 13.78 -16.14
C GLY A 672 -15.72 14.06 -16.08
N ARG A 673 -15.17 14.58 -17.16
CA ARG A 673 -13.75 14.98 -17.24
C ARG A 673 -13.58 16.35 -16.58
N PRO A 674 -12.87 16.45 -15.44
CA PRO A 674 -12.57 17.74 -14.83
C PRO A 674 -11.47 18.47 -15.63
N ASP A 675 -11.52 19.79 -15.59
CA ASP A 675 -10.47 20.66 -16.16
C ASP A 675 -9.33 20.83 -15.13
N TRP A 676 -8.55 19.78 -14.95
CA TRP A 676 -7.38 19.79 -14.07
C TRP A 676 -6.11 19.78 -14.92
N PRO A 677 -5.32 20.87 -14.96
CA PRO A 677 -4.10 20.93 -15.76
C PRO A 677 -3.06 19.95 -15.21
N TYR A 678 -2.41 19.20 -16.09
CA TYR A 678 -1.34 18.29 -15.71
C TYR A 678 0.03 18.98 -15.83
N SER A 679 0.73 19.17 -14.74
CA SER A 679 2.05 19.82 -14.71
C SER A 679 3.24 18.85 -14.68
N GLY A 680 2.98 17.55 -14.59
CA GLY A 680 4.03 16.53 -14.41
C GLY A 680 4.59 16.46 -12.98
N GLN A 681 4.03 17.23 -12.05
CA GLN A 681 4.48 17.16 -10.65
C GLN A 681 3.90 15.94 -9.95
N PRO A 682 4.66 15.32 -9.01
CA PRO A 682 4.13 14.24 -8.18
C PRO A 682 2.89 14.66 -7.40
N GLY A 683 1.88 13.85 -7.49
CA GLY A 683 0.59 14.07 -6.86
C GLY A 683 -0.43 14.80 -7.72
N ASP A 684 -0.07 15.25 -8.94
CA ASP A 684 -1.02 15.75 -9.90
C ASP A 684 -1.83 14.63 -10.53
N TYR A 685 -3.10 14.90 -10.83
CA TYR A 685 -3.96 13.99 -11.57
C TYR A 685 -3.60 13.98 -13.05
N LEU A 686 -3.45 12.79 -13.58
CA LEU A 686 -3.26 12.50 -15.00
C LEU A 686 -4.44 11.67 -15.49
N LEU A 687 -5.02 12.06 -16.62
CA LEU A 687 -6.00 11.23 -17.32
C LEU A 687 -5.29 9.97 -17.86
N LYS A 688 -5.75 8.79 -17.46
CA LYS A 688 -5.18 7.49 -17.84
C LYS A 688 -6.11 6.60 -18.62
N GLY A 689 -7.38 6.93 -18.66
CA GLY A 689 -8.40 6.21 -19.42
C GLY A 689 -9.60 7.10 -19.64
N ALA A 690 -10.21 6.98 -20.81
CA ALA A 690 -11.39 7.74 -21.21
C ALA A 690 -12.32 6.88 -22.08
N LEU A 691 -13.63 7.00 -21.84
CA LEU A 691 -14.70 6.50 -22.70
C LEU A 691 -15.72 7.64 -22.78
N ASP A 692 -15.76 8.34 -23.92
CA ASP A 692 -16.60 9.50 -24.13
C ASP A 692 -17.99 9.13 -24.69
N TRP A 693 -18.51 7.98 -24.28
CA TRP A 693 -19.82 7.46 -24.62
C TRP A 693 -20.48 6.74 -23.46
N GLU A 694 -21.78 6.56 -23.56
CA GLU A 694 -22.60 5.96 -22.52
C GLU A 694 -22.12 4.57 -22.11
N GLN A 695 -22.03 4.35 -20.79
CA GLN A 695 -21.60 3.10 -20.15
C GLN A 695 -22.62 2.67 -19.09
N ASN A 696 -22.77 1.37 -18.91
CA ASN A 696 -23.40 0.84 -17.70
C ASN A 696 -22.45 1.06 -16.51
N THR A 697 -23.01 1.52 -15.40
CA THR A 697 -22.24 1.66 -14.16
C THR A 697 -21.82 0.27 -13.67
N PRO A 698 -20.51 0.01 -13.43
CA PRO A 698 -20.06 -1.28 -12.97
C PRO A 698 -20.60 -1.58 -11.56
N THR A 699 -21.10 -2.79 -11.37
CA THR A 699 -21.64 -3.30 -10.09
C THR A 699 -20.71 -4.30 -9.42
N SER A 700 -19.69 -4.75 -10.14
CA SER A 700 -18.67 -5.69 -9.68
C SER A 700 -17.25 -5.21 -10.03
N ASP A 701 -16.27 -5.74 -9.32
CA ASP A 701 -14.85 -5.47 -9.63
C ASP A 701 -14.46 -5.98 -11.02
N GLU A 702 -15.06 -7.05 -11.51
CA GLU A 702 -14.80 -7.62 -12.83
C GLU A 702 -15.27 -6.67 -13.94
N GLU A 703 -16.50 -6.17 -13.84
CA GLU A 703 -17.04 -5.16 -14.76
C GLU A 703 -16.20 -3.88 -14.72
N PHE A 704 -15.83 -3.44 -13.53
CA PHE A 704 -14.98 -2.27 -13.33
C PHE A 704 -13.63 -2.41 -14.03
N TYR A 705 -12.92 -3.54 -13.84
CA TYR A 705 -11.62 -3.76 -14.50
C TYR A 705 -11.73 -3.92 -16.02
N THR A 706 -12.85 -4.40 -16.50
CA THR A 706 -13.15 -4.45 -17.96
C THR A 706 -13.24 -3.04 -18.52
N LEU A 707 -14.01 -2.15 -17.89
CA LEU A 707 -14.09 -0.73 -18.29
C LEU A 707 -12.75 -0.02 -18.17
N GLN A 708 -12.00 -0.27 -17.12
CA GLN A 708 -10.66 0.30 -16.92
C GLN A 708 -9.72 -0.06 -18.08
N LYS A 709 -9.70 -1.34 -18.46
CA LYS A 709 -8.88 -1.80 -19.58
C LYS A 709 -9.30 -1.14 -20.89
N LEU A 710 -10.60 -1.10 -21.16
CA LEU A 710 -11.16 -0.48 -22.36
C LEU A 710 -10.84 1.01 -22.43
N GLY A 711 -11.04 1.76 -21.33
CA GLY A 711 -10.78 3.20 -21.28
C GLY A 711 -9.30 3.55 -21.47
N ARG A 712 -8.39 2.73 -20.96
CA ARG A 712 -6.94 2.91 -21.20
C ARG A 712 -6.57 2.64 -22.65
N GLN A 713 -7.12 1.58 -23.25
CA GLN A 713 -6.90 1.25 -24.66
C GLN A 713 -7.45 2.33 -25.59
N ASN A 714 -8.63 2.90 -25.29
CA ASN A 714 -9.21 3.98 -26.06
C ASN A 714 -8.32 5.24 -26.03
N LEU A 715 -7.86 5.65 -24.85
CA LEU A 715 -7.00 6.81 -24.72
C LEU A 715 -5.62 6.61 -25.41
N GLU A 716 -5.08 5.40 -25.40
CA GLU A 716 -3.85 5.06 -26.14
C GLU A 716 -4.06 5.12 -27.65
N ALA A 717 -5.23 4.71 -28.15
CA ALA A 717 -5.58 4.77 -29.58
C ALA A 717 -5.82 6.21 -30.07
N GLU A 718 -6.36 7.09 -29.24
CA GLU A 718 -6.54 8.52 -29.56
C GLU A 718 -5.20 9.29 -29.58
N ALA A 719 -4.19 8.79 -28.89
CA ALA A 719 -2.86 9.42 -28.84
C ALA A 719 -1.95 9.02 -30.02
N LEU A 720 -2.33 8.00 -30.81
CA LEU A 720 -1.66 7.55 -32.05
C LEU A 720 -2.23 8.26 -33.28
#